data_3b2246a1afd19de36d0067953cdb8df7
#
_entry.id   3b2246a1afd19de36d0067953cdb8df7
#
_cell.length_a   1.000
_cell.length_b   1.000
_cell.length_c   1.000
_cell.angle_alpha   90.00
_cell.angle_beta   90.00
_cell.angle_gamma   90.00
#
_symmetry.space_group_name_H-M   'P 1'
#
loop_
_entity.id
_entity.type
_entity.pdbx_description
1 polymer ?
#
loop_
_entity_poly.entity_id
_entity_poly.type
_entity_poly.pdbx_seq_one_letter_code
_entity_poly.pdbx_strand_id
1 'polypeptide(L)'
;MCTFVSVIKNLINLLTNLIFTRMKQLYATIAVVAAALTGGSVTALAAQQQVTPEGFVYNISDAGTASLFTILPGMPGASVTELTIPDVINCNGVDYPVTALEANCLKGHASIKKLVLGKNVTEVGDYALQGCMSLSEVQFDDALKTIGNMSFYQCTSLGNLTFNEGLETIGSYTFWQNQPVKSVYIPASVKKIGANPWGECSAMEKVEVDPANTSYVVIDGVLFDINVETLICLPCAKYFIETGMVYTVPSTVKVLLNNCMRANPFMIEYVLPEGLETIGAQAFLGCSNLTKLNIPSTVTSIGNDVFLLLPKLTSFSVAEGNKKYRSENGMFLTADNSELIYCLIASPDVVVPEGVKSIRTKCFQQKSALVNVTLPSTLQSIGANSFTGCENLEKVTFNAGLQTIGDNAFANCKKLVGADLTGVRTIGAQAFAQCDMLTDVKFGPMLLSLGRLAFNNCWNIRSIELPGTIAMFGTGVFSNCQRMTTIKLGEGLSEIPEGCFTTNLLLEEITIPSSVKKIGRDAFNYNMNLKRVTFNEGLKSIGGGAFTTCDLLKVELPSTVTEIGDLSFSNNVNMESFVAGSNLKTIGSGAFVNNVLLQSAALNDGLESIGADAFSGTGLTEVVIPASVKSIGKNVFDLCDELVFIEDRAETPQTLTEDILGEESYDYVELRVPAASVEAYKAADIWSKFSNIVPLSSGVEDIESIGEVRITDIYDINGVRLDAPAPGLNIIRTSDGKVRKVMVR
;
A
#
# COMPACT_ATOMS: atom_id res chain seq x y z
N MET A 1 20.09 3.99 9.58
CA MET A 1 19.26 3.75 8.38
C MET A 1 17.83 3.31 8.70
N CYS A 2 17.58 2.37 9.60
CA CYS A 2 16.22 1.92 9.94
C CYS A 2 15.26 3.01 10.49
N THR A 3 15.78 4.01 11.21
CA THR A 3 14.97 5.11 11.72
C THR A 3 14.51 6.09 10.63
N PHE A 4 15.28 6.25 9.58
CA PHE A 4 14.97 7.18 8.47
C PHE A 4 13.86 6.63 7.55
N VAL A 5 13.85 5.32 7.31
CA VAL A 5 12.82 4.64 6.50
C VAL A 5 11.46 4.61 7.22
N SER A 6 11.45 4.44 8.55
CA SER A 6 10.22 4.51 9.36
C SER A 6 9.61 5.92 9.35
N VAL A 7 10.44 6.96 9.41
CA VAL A 7 9.99 8.36 9.36
C VAL A 7 9.42 8.70 7.98
N ILE A 8 10.05 8.23 6.89
CA ILE A 8 9.55 8.46 5.52
C ILE A 8 8.23 7.72 5.30
N LYS A 9 8.09 6.48 5.78
CA LYS A 9 6.84 5.71 5.66
C LYS A 9 5.67 6.35 6.42
N ASN A 10 5.94 6.87 7.61
CA ASN A 10 4.95 7.63 8.36
C ASN A 10 4.61 8.98 7.69
N LEU A 11 5.59 9.64 7.09
CA LEU A 11 5.36 10.87 6.32
C LEU A 11 4.53 10.62 5.05
N ILE A 12 4.78 9.54 4.33
CA ILE A 12 4.01 9.18 3.12
C ILE A 12 2.57 8.81 3.49
N ASN A 13 2.35 8.03 4.55
CA ASN A 13 0.99 7.74 5.04
C ASN A 13 0.28 8.98 5.57
N LEU A 14 0.99 9.89 6.24
CA LEU A 14 0.44 11.18 6.65
C LEU A 14 0.10 12.06 5.43
N LEU A 15 0.97 12.13 4.43
CA LEU A 15 0.75 12.90 3.20
C LEU A 15 -0.40 12.33 2.37
N THR A 16 -0.50 11.01 2.24
CA THR A 16 -1.59 10.37 1.47
C THR A 16 -2.94 10.60 2.17
N ASN A 17 -3.00 10.44 3.49
CA ASN A 17 -4.20 10.77 4.26
C ASN A 17 -4.53 12.28 4.25
N LEU A 18 -3.50 13.13 4.28
CA LEU A 18 -3.67 14.58 4.20
C LEU A 18 -4.18 15.04 2.83
N ILE A 19 -3.66 14.44 1.75
CA ILE A 19 -4.10 14.71 0.36
C ILE A 19 -5.54 14.23 0.15
N PHE A 20 -5.89 13.03 0.60
CA PHE A 20 -7.26 12.49 0.48
C PHE A 20 -8.28 13.30 1.30
N THR A 21 -7.89 13.73 2.49
CA THR A 21 -8.71 14.60 3.34
C THR A 21 -8.83 16.01 2.75
N ARG A 22 -7.74 16.57 2.21
CA ARG A 22 -7.75 17.88 1.53
C ARG A 22 -8.53 17.85 0.21
N MET A 23 -8.49 16.78 -0.56
CA MET A 23 -9.32 16.66 -1.77
C MET A 23 -10.81 16.60 -1.44
N LYS A 24 -11.23 15.81 -0.44
CA LYS A 24 -12.64 15.84 0.01
C LYS A 24 -13.05 17.20 0.55
N GLN A 25 -12.18 17.88 1.30
CA GLN A 25 -12.42 19.24 1.80
C GLN A 25 -12.42 20.27 0.68
N LEU A 26 -11.56 20.14 -0.32
CA LEU A 26 -11.52 21.04 -1.49
C LEU A 26 -12.80 20.92 -2.34
N TYR A 27 -13.34 19.70 -2.52
CA TYR A 27 -14.63 19.50 -3.18
C TYR A 27 -15.80 20.13 -2.41
N ALA A 28 -15.81 20.01 -1.08
CA ALA A 28 -16.81 20.66 -0.24
C ALA A 28 -16.67 22.20 -0.27
N THR A 29 -15.45 22.72 -0.21
CA THR A 29 -15.17 24.17 -0.26
C THR A 29 -15.45 24.76 -1.66
N ILE A 30 -15.14 24.04 -2.74
CA ILE A 30 -15.45 24.48 -4.12
C ILE A 30 -16.98 24.52 -4.33
N ALA A 31 -17.74 23.57 -3.78
CA ALA A 31 -19.19 23.59 -3.86
C ALA A 31 -19.80 24.80 -3.12
N VAL A 32 -19.26 25.16 -1.94
CA VAL A 32 -19.71 26.30 -1.15
C VAL A 32 -19.31 27.63 -1.79
N VAL A 33 -18.08 27.74 -2.34
CA VAL A 33 -17.59 28.96 -3.01
C VAL A 33 -18.26 29.15 -4.38
N ALA A 34 -18.53 28.08 -5.13
CA ALA A 34 -19.27 28.15 -6.38
C ALA A 34 -20.72 28.61 -6.18
N ALA A 35 -21.38 28.18 -5.12
CA ALA A 35 -22.71 28.64 -4.75
C ALA A 35 -22.75 30.14 -4.35
N ALA A 36 -21.68 30.64 -3.73
CA ALA A 36 -21.56 32.07 -3.34
C ALA A 36 -21.25 33.01 -4.53
N LEU A 37 -20.62 32.51 -5.59
CA LEU A 37 -20.19 33.31 -6.73
C LEU A 37 -21.20 33.36 -7.90
N THR A 38 -22.15 32.44 -7.99
CA THR A 38 -23.02 32.31 -9.18
C THR A 38 -24.46 32.81 -9.03
N GLY A 39 -24.92 33.20 -7.82
CA GLY A 39 -26.26 33.74 -7.62
C GLY A 39 -27.43 32.91 -8.20
N GLY A 40 -27.15 31.66 -8.55
CA GLY A 40 -28.08 30.77 -9.23
C GLY A 40 -28.43 29.56 -8.37
N SER A 41 -29.72 29.20 -8.37
CA SER A 41 -30.29 28.07 -7.66
C SER A 41 -29.56 26.75 -8.00
N VAL A 42 -28.70 26.27 -7.09
CA VAL A 42 -28.15 24.94 -7.11
C VAL A 42 -29.02 24.02 -6.27
N THR A 43 -29.55 23.02 -6.90
CA THR A 43 -30.55 22.08 -6.39
C THR A 43 -30.12 21.33 -5.12
N ALA A 44 -31.02 21.35 -4.15
CA ALA A 44 -31.34 20.38 -3.07
C ALA A 44 -30.27 19.90 -2.06
N LEU A 45 -28.96 19.79 -2.33
CA LEU A 45 -27.97 19.34 -1.33
C LEU A 45 -27.29 20.52 -0.59
N ALA A 46 -27.14 21.69 -1.19
CA ALA A 46 -26.50 22.86 -0.58
C ALA A 46 -27.43 23.68 0.33
N ALA A 47 -28.73 23.48 0.25
CA ALA A 47 -29.71 24.20 1.06
C ALA A 47 -29.85 23.68 2.51
N GLN A 48 -29.20 22.60 2.85
CA GLN A 48 -29.24 21.91 4.16
C GLN A 48 -28.04 22.15 5.06
N GLN A 49 -27.06 22.96 4.66
CA GLN A 49 -25.88 23.22 5.49
C GLN A 49 -25.76 24.68 5.89
N GLN A 50 -25.51 24.95 7.18
CA GLN A 50 -25.21 26.26 7.73
C GLN A 50 -23.76 26.28 8.23
N VAL A 51 -23.01 27.30 7.83
CA VAL A 51 -21.65 27.56 8.31
C VAL A 51 -21.63 28.80 9.18
N THR A 52 -21.11 28.70 10.41
CA THR A 52 -20.95 29.86 11.29
C THR A 52 -19.70 30.68 10.92
N PRO A 53 -19.58 31.94 11.37
CA PRO A 53 -18.38 32.76 11.15
C PRO A 53 -17.10 32.13 11.70
N GLU A 54 -17.19 31.30 12.74
CA GLU A 54 -16.09 30.56 13.34
C GLU A 54 -15.74 29.29 12.56
N GLY A 55 -16.53 28.88 11.56
CA GLY A 55 -16.28 27.74 10.70
C GLY A 55 -16.91 26.43 11.18
N PHE A 56 -17.87 26.46 12.11
CA PHE A 56 -18.68 25.30 12.44
C PHE A 56 -19.74 25.06 11.35
N VAL A 57 -19.78 23.82 10.85
CA VAL A 57 -20.74 23.41 9.83
C VAL A 57 -21.83 22.55 10.47
N TYR A 58 -23.06 22.97 10.30
CA TYR A 58 -24.25 22.25 10.76
C TYR A 58 -25.08 21.76 9.58
N ASN A 59 -25.51 20.51 9.63
CA ASN A 59 -26.54 19.99 8.74
C ASN A 59 -27.91 20.30 9.32
N ILE A 60 -28.84 20.77 8.48
CA ILE A 60 -30.24 21.05 8.85
C ILE A 60 -31.08 19.93 8.26
N SER A 61 -31.85 19.27 9.11
CA SER A 61 -32.76 18.19 8.72
C SER A 61 -34.13 18.70 8.27
N ASP A 62 -34.85 17.90 7.49
CA ASP A 62 -36.26 18.17 7.11
C ASP A 62 -37.20 18.19 8.32
N ALA A 63 -36.79 17.60 9.45
CA ALA A 63 -37.51 17.64 10.70
C ALA A 63 -37.35 18.95 11.47
N GLY A 64 -36.62 19.93 10.94
CA GLY A 64 -36.41 21.24 11.58
C GLY A 64 -35.41 21.21 12.72
N THR A 65 -34.42 20.32 12.69
CA THR A 65 -33.32 20.23 13.67
C THR A 65 -31.97 20.43 13.00
N ALA A 66 -30.97 20.78 13.79
CA ALA A 66 -29.56 20.88 13.32
C ALA A 66 -28.67 19.85 13.99
N SER A 67 -27.60 19.43 13.29
CA SER A 67 -26.55 18.58 13.84
C SER A 67 -25.17 19.12 13.47
N LEU A 68 -24.20 19.09 14.41
CA LEU A 68 -22.82 19.49 14.12
C LEU A 68 -22.17 18.45 13.21
N PHE A 69 -21.79 18.87 11.99
CA PHE A 69 -21.20 18.02 10.97
C PHE A 69 -19.66 18.05 10.99
N THR A 70 -19.03 19.26 11.10
CA THR A 70 -17.57 19.41 11.13
C THR A 70 -17.17 20.84 11.51
N ILE A 71 -15.85 21.05 11.66
CA ILE A 71 -15.23 22.38 11.75
C ILE A 71 -14.30 22.57 10.56
N LEU A 72 -14.41 23.70 9.87
CA LEU A 72 -13.56 24.00 8.71
C LEU A 72 -12.11 24.26 9.14
N PRO A 73 -11.11 23.65 8.49
CA PRO A 73 -9.70 23.87 8.78
C PRO A 73 -9.30 25.34 8.51
N GLY A 74 -8.47 25.89 9.39
CA GLY A 74 -7.97 27.26 9.26
C GLY A 74 -8.94 28.36 9.69
N MET A 75 -10.17 28.00 10.09
CA MET A 75 -11.13 28.91 10.69
C MET A 75 -10.90 29.02 12.21
N PRO A 76 -11.37 30.10 12.88
CA PRO A 76 -11.19 30.29 14.33
C PRO A 76 -11.64 29.09 15.15
N GLY A 77 -12.74 28.43 14.78
CA GLY A 77 -13.24 27.22 15.43
C GLY A 77 -12.28 26.05 15.46
N ALA A 78 -11.35 25.94 14.50
CA ALA A 78 -10.35 24.86 14.45
C ALA A 78 -9.26 24.95 15.55
N SER A 79 -9.17 26.02 16.30
CA SER A 79 -8.20 26.25 17.38
C SER A 79 -8.84 26.48 18.75
N VAL A 80 -10.16 26.32 18.86
CA VAL A 80 -10.86 26.50 20.15
C VAL A 80 -10.37 25.47 21.17
N THR A 81 -10.22 25.93 22.41
CA THR A 81 -9.85 25.07 23.56
C THR A 81 -11.06 24.69 24.40
N GLU A 82 -12.09 25.49 24.39
CA GLU A 82 -13.38 25.23 25.05
C GLU A 82 -14.48 25.33 23.98
N LEU A 83 -15.20 24.26 23.79
CA LEU A 83 -16.28 24.17 22.82
C LEU A 83 -17.60 23.99 23.56
N THR A 84 -18.51 24.95 23.39
CA THR A 84 -19.90 24.82 23.79
C THR A 84 -20.77 24.62 22.55
N ILE A 85 -21.47 23.51 22.51
CA ILE A 85 -22.49 23.25 21.46
C ILE A 85 -23.72 24.08 21.80
N PRO A 86 -24.18 24.99 20.93
CA PRO A 86 -25.33 25.86 21.21
C PRO A 86 -26.61 25.05 21.29
N ASP A 87 -27.58 25.54 22.04
CA ASP A 87 -28.92 24.95 22.11
C ASP A 87 -29.64 25.05 20.76
N VAL A 88 -29.43 26.16 20.04
CA VAL A 88 -30.04 26.44 18.73
C VAL A 88 -29.04 27.17 17.82
N ILE A 89 -29.19 27.00 16.51
CA ILE A 89 -28.51 27.82 15.51
C ILE A 89 -29.53 28.54 14.67
N ASN A 90 -29.25 29.80 14.31
CA ASN A 90 -30.10 30.57 13.39
C ASN A 90 -29.64 30.41 11.95
N CYS A 91 -30.55 30.01 11.08
CA CYS A 91 -30.30 29.93 9.64
C CYS A 91 -31.40 30.69 8.91
N ASN A 92 -31.02 31.77 8.23
CA ASN A 92 -31.96 32.61 7.45
C ASN A 92 -33.18 33.13 8.25
N GLY A 93 -32.98 33.43 9.55
CA GLY A 93 -34.03 33.94 10.43
C GLY A 93 -34.89 32.86 11.08
N VAL A 94 -34.58 31.58 10.88
CA VAL A 94 -35.22 30.44 11.52
C VAL A 94 -34.28 29.80 12.52
N ASP A 95 -34.75 29.54 13.72
CA ASP A 95 -34.02 28.88 14.78
C ASP A 95 -34.18 27.36 14.71
N TYR A 96 -33.06 26.64 14.64
CA TYR A 96 -33.02 25.19 14.60
C TYR A 96 -32.36 24.64 15.86
N PRO A 97 -33.02 23.81 16.66
CA PRO A 97 -32.41 23.16 17.82
C PRO A 97 -31.31 22.24 17.37
N VAL A 98 -30.12 22.30 18.04
CA VAL A 98 -28.98 21.42 17.78
C VAL A 98 -29.19 20.14 18.57
N THR A 99 -29.47 19.04 17.89
CA THR A 99 -29.86 17.78 18.51
C THR A 99 -28.81 16.68 18.47
N ALA A 100 -27.76 16.83 17.68
CA ALA A 100 -26.72 15.81 17.57
C ALA A 100 -25.33 16.36 17.21
N LEU A 101 -24.30 15.63 17.64
CA LEU A 101 -22.96 15.63 17.06
C LEU A 101 -22.89 14.47 16.07
N GLU A 102 -22.66 14.75 14.80
CA GLU A 102 -22.60 13.69 13.76
C GLU A 102 -21.36 12.81 13.88
N ALA A 103 -21.41 11.67 13.22
CA ALA A 103 -20.28 10.75 13.18
C ALA A 103 -19.01 11.44 12.63
N ASN A 104 -17.88 11.28 13.32
CA ASN A 104 -16.58 11.87 12.99
C ASN A 104 -16.49 13.41 13.01
N CYS A 105 -17.50 14.15 13.50
CA CYS A 105 -17.58 15.62 13.34
C CYS A 105 -16.40 16.39 13.95
N LEU A 106 -15.83 15.93 15.06
CA LEU A 106 -14.69 16.52 15.76
C LEU A 106 -13.48 15.57 15.83
N LYS A 107 -13.47 14.53 15.02
CA LYS A 107 -12.41 13.51 15.05
C LYS A 107 -11.02 14.10 14.87
N GLY A 108 -10.12 13.78 15.82
CA GLY A 108 -8.72 14.22 15.80
C GLY A 108 -8.50 15.71 16.11
N HIS A 109 -9.50 16.40 16.66
CA HIS A 109 -9.38 17.80 17.00
C HIS A 109 -8.43 17.99 18.20
N ALA A 110 -7.25 18.51 17.95
CA ALA A 110 -6.14 18.51 18.93
C ALA A 110 -6.26 19.59 20.01
N SER A 111 -7.05 20.66 19.78
CA SER A 111 -7.06 21.84 20.65
C SER A 111 -8.12 21.79 21.75
N ILE A 112 -9.25 21.11 21.54
CA ILE A 112 -10.38 21.08 22.45
C ILE A 112 -9.96 20.39 23.77
N LYS A 113 -10.06 21.13 24.88
CA LYS A 113 -9.80 20.65 26.24
C LYS A 113 -11.09 20.40 27.01
N LYS A 114 -12.13 21.21 26.74
CA LYS A 114 -13.43 21.14 27.36
C LYS A 114 -14.53 21.14 26.31
N LEU A 115 -15.49 20.24 26.45
CA LEU A 115 -16.72 20.18 25.66
C LEU A 115 -17.94 20.34 26.57
N VAL A 116 -18.84 21.25 26.22
CA VAL A 116 -20.14 21.41 26.87
C VAL A 116 -21.22 21.14 25.84
N LEU A 117 -22.09 20.19 26.08
CA LEU A 117 -23.22 19.88 25.20
C LEU A 117 -24.39 20.85 25.48
N GLY A 118 -25.06 21.30 24.41
CA GLY A 118 -26.27 22.09 24.50
C GLY A 118 -27.48 21.26 24.96
N LYS A 119 -28.51 21.94 25.52
CA LYS A 119 -29.69 21.33 26.16
C LYS A 119 -30.57 20.48 25.23
N ASN A 120 -30.42 20.62 23.91
CA ASN A 120 -31.20 19.87 22.94
C ASN A 120 -30.42 18.67 22.35
N VAL A 121 -29.14 18.48 22.72
CA VAL A 121 -28.31 17.41 22.18
C VAL A 121 -28.73 16.07 22.78
N THR A 122 -29.29 15.21 21.97
CA THR A 122 -29.75 13.86 22.34
C THR A 122 -28.78 12.76 21.93
N GLU A 123 -27.85 13.05 21.01
CA GLU A 123 -26.95 12.05 20.45
C GLU A 123 -25.54 12.60 20.20
N VAL A 124 -24.54 11.81 20.61
CA VAL A 124 -23.14 11.93 20.16
C VAL A 124 -22.86 10.75 19.24
N GLY A 125 -22.63 11.01 17.97
CA GLY A 125 -22.48 10.00 16.92
C GLY A 125 -21.21 9.17 17.04
N ASP A 126 -21.12 8.12 16.22
CA ASP A 126 -19.95 7.22 16.17
C ASP A 126 -18.67 7.98 15.80
N TYR A 127 -17.58 7.72 16.52
CA TYR A 127 -16.25 8.37 16.31
C TYR A 127 -16.25 9.90 16.43
N ALA A 128 -17.30 10.53 16.95
CA ALA A 128 -17.50 11.99 16.90
C ALA A 128 -16.28 12.79 17.43
N LEU A 129 -15.67 12.35 18.52
CA LEU A 129 -14.47 12.97 19.15
C LEU A 129 -13.27 12.02 19.19
N GLN A 130 -13.23 10.98 18.36
CA GLN A 130 -12.11 10.04 18.33
C GLN A 130 -10.78 10.77 18.17
N GLY A 131 -9.82 10.51 19.10
CA GLY A 131 -8.47 11.08 19.01
C GLY A 131 -8.37 12.56 19.43
N CYS A 132 -9.37 13.10 20.13
CA CYS A 132 -9.27 14.42 20.78
C CYS A 132 -8.37 14.32 22.01
N MET A 133 -7.06 14.23 21.80
CA MET A 133 -6.08 13.89 22.84
C MET A 133 -5.99 14.92 23.97
N SER A 134 -6.33 16.18 23.69
CA SER A 134 -6.33 17.27 24.70
C SER A 134 -7.62 17.36 25.52
N LEU A 135 -8.68 16.65 25.10
CA LEU A 135 -9.99 16.71 25.77
C LEU A 135 -9.88 16.11 27.16
N SER A 136 -10.06 16.95 28.19
CA SER A 136 -9.94 16.56 29.61
C SER A 136 -11.25 16.61 30.38
N GLU A 137 -12.24 17.36 29.86
CA GLU A 137 -13.54 17.55 30.50
C GLU A 137 -14.68 17.51 29.46
N VAL A 138 -15.73 16.77 29.76
CA VAL A 138 -16.98 16.78 29.02
C VAL A 138 -18.13 17.01 29.99
N GLN A 139 -18.98 18.00 29.70
CA GLN A 139 -20.22 18.25 30.43
C GLN A 139 -21.39 17.77 29.55
N PHE A 140 -21.99 16.67 29.97
CA PHE A 140 -23.18 16.11 29.37
C PHE A 140 -24.42 16.84 29.92
N ASP A 141 -25.43 17.06 29.06
CA ASP A 141 -26.72 17.62 29.46
C ASP A 141 -27.75 16.50 29.63
N ASP A 142 -28.81 16.77 30.38
CA ASP A 142 -29.87 15.79 30.73
C ASP A 142 -30.68 15.30 29.49
N ALA A 143 -30.62 16.01 28.38
CA ALA A 143 -31.23 15.58 27.14
C ALA A 143 -30.51 14.43 26.44
N LEU A 144 -29.22 14.20 26.74
CA LEU A 144 -28.40 13.22 26.06
C LEU A 144 -28.89 11.79 26.33
N LYS A 145 -29.23 11.06 25.28
CA LYS A 145 -29.71 9.67 25.32
C LYS A 145 -28.75 8.66 24.79
N THR A 146 -27.92 9.02 23.79
CA THR A 146 -27.05 8.07 23.11
C THR A 146 -25.65 8.62 22.96
N ILE A 147 -24.66 7.82 23.37
CA ILE A 147 -23.26 8.01 23.07
C ILE A 147 -22.82 6.86 22.17
N GLY A 148 -22.41 7.18 20.93
CA GLY A 148 -22.11 6.23 19.87
C GLY A 148 -20.82 5.42 20.07
N ASN A 149 -20.59 4.48 19.15
CA ASN A 149 -19.39 3.63 19.19
C ASN A 149 -18.13 4.46 18.98
N MET A 150 -17.07 4.17 19.76
CA MET A 150 -15.76 4.83 19.64
C MET A 150 -15.81 6.36 19.65
N SER A 151 -16.89 6.97 20.15
CA SER A 151 -17.08 8.43 20.07
C SER A 151 -16.04 9.24 20.83
N PHE A 152 -15.47 8.71 21.92
CA PHE A 152 -14.38 9.28 22.69
C PHE A 152 -13.13 8.36 22.73
N TYR A 153 -12.96 7.52 21.71
CA TYR A 153 -11.82 6.63 21.58
C TYR A 153 -10.51 7.43 21.53
N GLN A 154 -9.51 7.07 22.36
CA GLN A 154 -8.22 7.78 22.44
C GLN A 154 -8.29 9.27 22.82
N CYS A 155 -9.26 9.69 23.64
CA CYS A 155 -9.22 10.98 24.31
C CYS A 155 -8.31 10.88 25.55
N THR A 156 -7.01 10.78 25.34
CA THR A 156 -6.02 10.34 26.35
C THR A 156 -5.86 11.25 27.56
N SER A 157 -6.46 12.45 27.54
CA SER A 157 -6.51 13.38 28.69
C SER A 157 -7.83 13.33 29.45
N LEU A 158 -8.84 12.58 28.97
CA LEU A 158 -10.19 12.58 29.54
C LEU A 158 -10.19 11.90 30.91
N GLY A 159 -10.65 12.65 31.93
CA GLY A 159 -10.75 12.18 33.30
C GLY A 159 -12.02 11.38 33.60
N ASN A 160 -12.40 11.35 34.88
CA ASN A 160 -13.62 10.66 35.32
C ASN A 160 -14.86 11.19 34.62
N LEU A 161 -15.78 10.27 34.31
CA LEU A 161 -17.02 10.54 33.59
C LEU A 161 -18.21 10.55 34.54
N THR A 162 -19.03 11.59 34.44
CA THR A 162 -20.34 11.68 35.10
C THR A 162 -21.39 11.76 34.04
N PHE A 163 -22.22 10.75 33.93
CA PHE A 163 -23.33 10.72 32.99
C PHE A 163 -24.60 11.29 33.63
N ASN A 164 -25.45 11.86 32.77
CA ASN A 164 -26.77 12.38 33.15
C ASN A 164 -27.82 11.26 33.29
N GLU A 165 -28.87 11.52 34.04
CA GLU A 165 -29.96 10.57 34.28
C GLU A 165 -30.85 10.31 33.03
N GLY A 166 -30.63 11.00 31.91
CA GLY A 166 -31.32 10.76 30.64
C GLY A 166 -30.67 9.74 29.73
N LEU A 167 -29.40 9.36 30.02
CA LEU A 167 -28.59 8.51 29.14
C LEU A 167 -29.16 7.08 29.07
N GLU A 168 -29.46 6.58 27.88
CA GLU A 168 -30.01 5.24 27.65
C GLU A 168 -29.00 4.26 27.02
N THR A 169 -28.09 4.76 26.17
CA THR A 169 -27.16 3.91 25.40
C THR A 169 -25.73 4.41 25.46
N ILE A 170 -24.79 3.51 25.77
CA ILE A 170 -23.34 3.67 25.63
C ILE A 170 -22.84 2.67 24.59
N GLY A 171 -22.22 3.15 23.52
CA GLY A 171 -21.71 2.34 22.41
C GLY A 171 -20.52 1.45 22.77
N SER A 172 -20.10 0.63 21.82
CA SER A 172 -18.90 -0.21 21.97
C SER A 172 -17.63 0.64 21.88
N TYR A 173 -16.64 0.34 22.72
CA TYR A 173 -15.30 1.00 22.70
C TYR A 173 -15.36 2.51 22.86
N THR A 174 -16.42 3.06 23.41
CA THR A 174 -16.73 4.50 23.44
C THR A 174 -15.61 5.32 24.07
N PHE A 175 -15.07 4.89 25.21
CA PHE A 175 -14.03 5.57 25.97
C PHE A 175 -12.71 4.78 26.00
N TRP A 176 -12.47 3.97 24.98
CA TRP A 176 -11.29 3.11 24.89
C TRP A 176 -9.98 3.91 24.89
N GLN A 177 -8.99 3.46 25.68
CA GLN A 177 -7.67 4.10 25.85
C GLN A 177 -7.69 5.50 26.50
N ASN A 178 -8.71 5.80 27.33
CA ASN A 178 -8.75 7.03 28.12
C ASN A 178 -8.05 6.77 29.46
N GLN A 179 -6.74 6.99 29.49
CA GLN A 179 -5.84 6.56 30.56
C GLN A 179 -6.20 7.15 31.95
N PRO A 180 -6.62 8.43 32.10
CA PRO A 180 -6.91 9.02 33.42
C PRO A 180 -8.21 8.57 34.07
N VAL A 181 -9.11 7.89 33.33
CA VAL A 181 -10.41 7.43 33.87
C VAL A 181 -10.18 6.39 34.96
N LYS A 182 -10.52 6.71 36.23
CA LYS A 182 -10.37 5.82 37.39
C LYS A 182 -11.67 5.10 37.77
N SER A 183 -12.79 5.76 37.59
CA SER A 183 -14.11 5.20 37.87
C SER A 183 -15.18 5.73 36.93
N VAL A 184 -16.22 4.95 36.78
CA VAL A 184 -17.43 5.30 35.99
C VAL A 184 -18.66 4.98 36.83
N TYR A 185 -19.62 5.92 36.85
CA TYR A 185 -20.95 5.72 37.43
C TYR A 185 -21.99 5.60 36.30
N ILE A 186 -22.75 4.53 36.29
CA ILE A 186 -23.79 4.22 35.29
C ILE A 186 -25.16 4.54 35.89
N PRO A 187 -25.91 5.53 35.32
CA PRO A 187 -27.22 5.94 35.82
C PRO A 187 -28.30 4.85 35.69
N ALA A 188 -29.43 5.05 36.40
CA ALA A 188 -30.60 4.17 36.34
C ALA A 188 -31.20 4.06 34.92
N SER A 189 -31.08 5.11 34.12
CA SER A 189 -31.66 5.22 32.79
C SER A 189 -30.98 4.36 31.72
N VAL A 190 -29.70 3.92 31.95
CA VAL A 190 -28.91 3.17 30.96
C VAL A 190 -29.45 1.77 30.78
N LYS A 191 -29.88 1.48 29.54
CA LYS A 191 -30.49 0.20 29.09
C LYS A 191 -29.57 -0.63 28.22
N LYS A 192 -28.60 0.03 27.53
CA LYS A 192 -27.71 -0.64 26.57
C LYS A 192 -26.26 -0.20 26.73
N ILE A 193 -25.38 -1.14 26.95
CA ILE A 193 -23.91 -0.95 26.96
C ILE A 193 -23.30 -1.90 25.93
N GLY A 194 -22.48 -1.34 25.04
CA GLY A 194 -21.76 -2.09 24.03
C GLY A 194 -20.55 -2.86 24.56
N ALA A 195 -19.77 -3.47 23.67
CA ALA A 195 -18.60 -4.23 24.05
C ALA A 195 -17.55 -3.34 24.70
N ASN A 196 -17.18 -3.67 25.93
CA ASN A 196 -16.20 -3.01 26.80
C ASN A 196 -15.91 -1.53 26.46
N PRO A 197 -16.80 -0.59 26.80
CA PRO A 197 -16.62 0.81 26.46
C PRO A 197 -15.36 1.46 27.01
N TRP A 198 -14.82 0.92 28.11
CA TRP A 198 -13.68 1.47 28.88
C TRP A 198 -12.42 0.60 28.74
N GLY A 199 -12.30 -0.20 27.68
CA GLY A 199 -11.14 -1.05 27.47
C GLY A 199 -9.84 -0.24 27.38
N GLU A 200 -8.76 -0.82 27.93
CA GLU A 200 -7.44 -0.19 28.00
C GLU A 200 -7.38 1.18 28.73
N CYS A 201 -8.38 1.51 29.55
CA CYS A 201 -8.29 2.60 30.52
C CYS A 201 -7.43 2.13 31.70
N SER A 202 -6.12 2.31 31.61
CA SER A 202 -5.14 1.67 32.51
C SER A 202 -5.25 2.09 33.98
N ALA A 203 -5.89 3.23 34.29
CA ALA A 203 -6.15 3.67 35.64
C ALA A 203 -7.51 3.23 36.22
N MET A 204 -8.35 2.55 35.42
CA MET A 204 -9.72 2.25 35.81
C MET A 204 -9.79 1.13 36.86
N GLU A 205 -10.22 1.45 38.07
CA GLU A 205 -10.29 0.57 39.22
C GLU A 205 -11.69 -0.03 39.43
N LYS A 206 -12.76 0.72 39.11
CA LYS A 206 -14.13 0.29 39.38
C LYS A 206 -15.18 0.86 38.40
N VAL A 207 -16.27 0.11 38.29
CA VAL A 207 -17.54 0.58 37.75
C VAL A 207 -18.55 0.63 38.91
N GLU A 208 -19.40 1.62 38.94
CA GLU A 208 -20.55 1.76 39.84
C GLU A 208 -21.82 1.89 39.02
N VAL A 209 -22.89 1.28 39.48
CA VAL A 209 -24.20 1.31 38.83
C VAL A 209 -25.25 1.80 39.82
N ASP A 210 -26.12 2.69 39.40
CA ASP A 210 -27.25 3.15 40.23
C ASP A 210 -28.09 1.94 40.70
N PRO A 211 -28.43 1.85 42.01
CA PRO A 211 -29.23 0.75 42.52
C PRO A 211 -30.60 0.58 41.87
N ALA A 212 -31.14 1.63 41.26
CA ALA A 212 -32.39 1.57 40.50
C ALA A 212 -32.24 1.11 39.02
N ASN A 213 -31.01 0.87 38.57
CA ASN A 213 -30.78 0.35 37.21
C ASN A 213 -31.35 -1.07 37.08
N THR A 214 -32.17 -1.30 36.06
CA THR A 214 -32.84 -2.60 35.84
C THR A 214 -32.15 -3.46 34.78
N SER A 215 -31.05 -3.00 34.21
CA SER A 215 -30.36 -3.66 33.11
C SER A 215 -28.97 -4.19 33.50
N TYR A 216 -28.35 -3.55 34.50
CA TYR A 216 -26.95 -3.82 34.89
C TYR A 216 -26.77 -3.89 36.39
N VAL A 217 -25.76 -4.64 36.81
CA VAL A 217 -25.34 -4.77 38.22
C VAL A 217 -23.82 -4.85 38.32
N VAL A 218 -23.29 -4.40 39.43
CA VAL A 218 -21.86 -4.50 39.75
C VAL A 218 -21.65 -5.44 40.93
N ILE A 219 -20.73 -6.37 40.81
CA ILE A 219 -20.24 -7.25 41.88
C ILE A 219 -18.75 -7.02 41.98
N ASP A 220 -18.26 -6.65 43.14
CA ASP A 220 -16.85 -6.35 43.41
C ASP A 220 -16.17 -5.38 42.42
N GLY A 221 -16.93 -4.42 41.90
CA GLY A 221 -16.45 -3.44 40.92
C GLY A 221 -16.39 -3.93 39.47
N VAL A 222 -16.86 -5.15 39.20
CA VAL A 222 -16.97 -5.75 37.87
C VAL A 222 -18.40 -5.63 37.36
N LEU A 223 -18.56 -5.22 36.12
CA LEU A 223 -19.88 -4.97 35.49
C LEU A 223 -20.45 -6.21 34.82
N PHE A 224 -21.72 -6.49 35.13
CA PHE A 224 -22.51 -7.56 34.56
C PHE A 224 -23.87 -7.04 34.05
N ASP A 225 -24.54 -7.85 33.21
CA ASP A 225 -25.97 -7.70 33.01
C ASP A 225 -26.73 -7.99 34.33
N ILE A 226 -27.99 -7.57 34.43
CA ILE A 226 -28.76 -7.68 35.68
C ILE A 226 -28.94 -9.11 36.19
N ASN A 227 -28.92 -10.10 35.28
CA ASN A 227 -29.05 -11.52 35.64
C ASN A 227 -27.73 -12.18 36.03
N VAL A 228 -26.61 -11.46 35.93
CA VAL A 228 -25.25 -11.96 36.12
C VAL A 228 -24.93 -13.15 35.19
N GLU A 229 -25.50 -13.14 34.00
CA GLU A 229 -25.23 -14.14 32.97
C GLU A 229 -24.14 -13.69 31.98
N THR A 230 -23.93 -12.37 31.86
CA THR A 230 -22.95 -11.77 30.94
C THR A 230 -21.96 -10.91 31.69
N LEU A 231 -20.65 -11.22 31.64
CA LEU A 231 -19.59 -10.34 32.12
C LEU A 231 -19.24 -9.31 31.03
N ILE A 232 -19.45 -8.03 31.32
CA ILE A 232 -19.33 -6.92 30.37
C ILE A 232 -17.96 -6.26 30.48
N CYS A 233 -17.51 -5.94 31.69
CA CYS A 233 -16.23 -5.24 31.90
C CYS A 233 -15.64 -5.58 33.28
N LEU A 234 -14.43 -6.14 33.28
CA LEU A 234 -13.52 -6.16 34.43
C LEU A 234 -12.54 -4.99 34.23
N PRO A 235 -12.54 -3.97 35.10
CA PRO A 235 -11.69 -2.79 34.93
C PRO A 235 -10.19 -3.14 34.86
N CYS A 236 -9.42 -2.41 34.04
CA CYS A 236 -8.02 -2.73 33.77
C CYS A 236 -7.13 -2.64 35.03
N ALA A 237 -7.39 -1.67 35.93
CA ALA A 237 -6.64 -1.50 37.18
C ALA A 237 -7.23 -2.26 38.37
N LYS A 238 -8.27 -3.08 38.17
CA LYS A 238 -8.85 -3.88 39.23
C LYS A 238 -7.91 -5.02 39.65
N TYR A 239 -7.70 -5.12 40.93
CA TYR A 239 -6.88 -6.19 41.56
C TYR A 239 -7.62 -6.81 42.74
N PHE A 240 -7.26 -8.04 43.10
CA PHE A 240 -7.91 -8.83 44.17
C PHE A 240 -6.83 -9.40 45.08
N ILE A 241 -6.32 -8.56 46.03
CA ILE A 241 -5.22 -8.93 46.92
C ILE A 241 -5.61 -10.09 47.82
N GLU A 242 -6.84 -10.07 48.37
CA GLU A 242 -7.34 -11.06 49.33
C GLU A 242 -7.36 -12.49 48.76
N THR A 243 -7.53 -12.62 47.42
CA THR A 243 -7.54 -13.91 46.73
C THR A 243 -6.22 -14.21 46.05
N GLY A 244 -5.15 -13.46 46.33
CA GLY A 244 -3.85 -13.67 45.67
C GLY A 244 -3.82 -13.37 44.19
N MET A 245 -4.60 -12.37 43.73
CA MET A 245 -4.75 -12.00 42.33
C MET A 245 -5.43 -13.08 41.47
N VAL A 246 -6.30 -13.87 42.07
CA VAL A 246 -7.18 -14.84 41.41
C VAL A 246 -8.59 -14.25 41.36
N TYR A 247 -9.17 -14.16 40.16
CA TYR A 247 -10.57 -13.73 40.00
C TYR A 247 -11.45 -14.93 39.64
N THR A 248 -12.43 -15.20 40.51
CA THR A 248 -13.45 -16.24 40.28
C THR A 248 -14.68 -15.60 39.62
N VAL A 249 -14.92 -15.99 38.39
CA VAL A 249 -16.11 -15.55 37.64
C VAL A 249 -17.36 -16.18 38.27
N PRO A 250 -18.43 -15.42 38.55
CA PRO A 250 -19.67 -15.95 39.14
C PRO A 250 -20.21 -17.16 38.36
N SER A 251 -20.76 -18.14 39.09
CA SER A 251 -21.23 -19.42 38.52
C SER A 251 -22.42 -19.30 37.55
N THR A 252 -23.13 -18.18 37.59
CA THR A 252 -24.25 -17.86 36.71
C THR A 252 -23.79 -17.35 35.32
N VAL A 253 -22.51 -16.97 35.18
CA VAL A 253 -22.03 -16.36 33.94
C VAL A 253 -21.93 -17.38 32.82
N LYS A 254 -22.63 -17.11 31.73
CA LYS A 254 -22.66 -17.90 30.47
C LYS A 254 -21.79 -17.28 29.37
N VAL A 255 -21.63 -15.94 29.40
CA VAL A 255 -20.97 -15.19 28.35
C VAL A 255 -19.93 -14.22 28.91
N LEU A 256 -18.70 -14.33 28.43
CA LEU A 256 -17.69 -13.30 28.53
C LEU A 256 -17.77 -12.47 27.25
N LEU A 257 -18.10 -11.17 27.36
CA LEU A 257 -18.17 -10.28 26.19
C LEU A 257 -16.78 -10.05 25.57
N ASN A 258 -16.77 -9.57 24.33
CA ASN A 258 -15.53 -9.18 23.67
C ASN A 258 -14.74 -8.17 24.52
N ASN A 259 -13.45 -8.41 24.67
CA ASN A 259 -12.53 -7.55 25.44
C ASN A 259 -12.83 -7.39 26.94
N CYS A 260 -13.74 -8.13 27.52
CA CYS A 260 -14.28 -7.86 28.86
C CYS A 260 -13.25 -7.89 30.00
N MET A 261 -12.13 -8.61 29.86
CA MET A 261 -11.01 -8.68 30.83
C MET A 261 -9.68 -8.25 30.23
N ARG A 262 -9.71 -7.65 29.02
CA ARG A 262 -8.53 -7.29 28.26
C ARG A 262 -7.60 -6.34 29.05
N ALA A 263 -6.29 -6.56 28.89
CA ALA A 263 -5.21 -5.72 29.39
C ALA A 263 -5.17 -5.52 30.93
N ASN A 264 -5.81 -6.40 31.72
CA ASN A 264 -5.60 -6.39 33.17
C ASN A 264 -4.22 -7.00 33.49
N PRO A 265 -3.28 -6.23 34.07
CA PRO A 265 -1.93 -6.70 34.31
C PRO A 265 -1.75 -7.39 35.66
N PHE A 266 -2.78 -7.48 36.49
CA PHE A 266 -2.67 -7.96 37.86
C PHE A 266 -3.02 -9.43 38.05
N MET A 267 -4.05 -9.92 37.33
CA MET A 267 -4.56 -11.28 37.50
C MET A 267 -3.57 -12.34 37.06
N ILE A 268 -3.35 -13.33 37.92
CA ILE A 268 -2.51 -14.50 37.64
C ILE A 268 -3.34 -15.71 37.21
N GLU A 269 -4.62 -15.75 37.59
CA GLU A 269 -5.58 -16.81 37.20
C GLU A 269 -7.01 -16.24 37.13
N TYR A 270 -7.74 -16.69 36.14
CA TYR A 270 -9.20 -16.56 36.04
C TYR A 270 -9.82 -17.92 36.24
N VAL A 271 -10.66 -18.09 37.27
CA VAL A 271 -11.44 -19.30 37.50
C VAL A 271 -12.76 -19.16 36.76
N LEU A 272 -12.89 -19.86 35.65
CA LEU A 272 -14.07 -19.85 34.80
C LEU A 272 -15.10 -20.91 35.26
N PRO A 273 -16.38 -20.59 35.37
CA PRO A 273 -17.39 -21.52 35.88
C PRO A 273 -17.79 -22.57 34.85
N GLU A 274 -18.15 -23.78 35.33
CA GLU A 274 -18.96 -24.67 34.54
C GLU A 274 -20.34 -24.03 34.30
N GLY A 275 -20.82 -24.06 33.07
CA GLY A 275 -21.96 -23.25 32.62
C GLY A 275 -21.57 -22.09 31.68
N LEU A 276 -20.29 -21.71 31.65
CA LEU A 276 -19.78 -20.75 30.67
C LEU A 276 -19.86 -21.35 29.27
N GLU A 277 -20.52 -20.65 28.34
CA GLU A 277 -20.78 -21.11 26.98
C GLU A 277 -19.92 -20.41 25.94
N THR A 278 -19.70 -19.10 26.15
CA THR A 278 -19.02 -18.22 25.19
C THR A 278 -17.91 -17.41 25.83
N ILE A 279 -16.72 -17.43 25.20
CA ILE A 279 -15.60 -16.52 25.46
C ILE A 279 -15.45 -15.60 24.26
N GLY A 280 -15.75 -14.32 24.46
CA GLY A 280 -15.71 -13.29 23.41
C GLY A 280 -14.31 -13.04 22.85
N ALA A 281 -14.24 -12.43 21.69
CA ALA A 281 -12.97 -12.09 21.06
C ALA A 281 -12.11 -11.18 21.97
N GLN A 282 -10.81 -11.48 22.04
CA GLN A 282 -9.84 -10.70 22.81
C GLN A 282 -10.15 -10.62 24.32
N ALA A 283 -10.96 -11.53 24.87
CA ALA A 283 -11.39 -11.47 26.26
C ALA A 283 -10.23 -11.40 27.26
N PHE A 284 -9.14 -12.13 27.03
CA PHE A 284 -7.94 -12.13 27.89
C PHE A 284 -6.72 -11.47 27.23
N LEU A 285 -6.86 -10.84 26.06
CA LEU A 285 -5.72 -10.27 25.34
C LEU A 285 -4.96 -9.27 26.21
N GLY A 286 -3.63 -9.45 26.34
CA GLY A 286 -2.77 -8.53 27.07
C GLY A 286 -2.83 -8.66 28.60
N CYS A 287 -3.45 -9.70 29.16
CA CYS A 287 -3.38 -10.02 30.59
C CYS A 287 -1.96 -10.53 30.93
N SER A 288 -1.02 -9.59 31.11
CA SER A 288 0.43 -9.86 31.06
C SER A 288 0.95 -10.72 32.21
N ASN A 289 0.21 -10.84 33.32
CA ASN A 289 0.57 -11.68 34.48
C ASN A 289 -0.20 -13.00 34.54
N LEU A 290 -1.11 -13.27 33.62
CA LEU A 290 -1.87 -14.50 33.60
C LEU A 290 -0.93 -15.70 33.39
N THR A 291 -0.93 -16.64 34.35
CA THR A 291 -0.06 -17.83 34.36
C THR A 291 -0.79 -19.11 34.03
N LYS A 292 -2.11 -19.16 34.32
CA LYS A 292 -2.93 -20.34 34.18
C LYS A 292 -4.33 -20.00 33.67
N LEU A 293 -4.83 -20.82 32.77
CA LEU A 293 -6.19 -20.73 32.25
C LEU A 293 -6.76 -22.14 31.97
N ASN A 294 -7.91 -22.45 32.54
CA ASN A 294 -8.66 -23.68 32.27
C ASN A 294 -9.97 -23.31 31.58
N ILE A 295 -10.22 -23.91 30.42
CA ILE A 295 -11.47 -23.72 29.65
C ILE A 295 -12.50 -24.77 30.12
N PRO A 296 -13.68 -24.38 30.63
CA PRO A 296 -14.73 -25.29 31.08
C PRO A 296 -15.27 -26.25 30.01
N SER A 297 -15.86 -27.32 30.46
CA SER A 297 -16.45 -28.36 29.58
C SER A 297 -17.64 -27.86 28.75
N THR A 298 -18.30 -26.81 29.22
CA THR A 298 -19.50 -26.22 28.61
C THR A 298 -19.20 -25.21 27.52
N VAL A 299 -17.95 -24.71 27.39
CA VAL A 299 -17.60 -23.72 26.39
C VAL A 299 -17.73 -24.26 24.98
N THR A 300 -18.59 -23.60 24.19
CA THR A 300 -18.88 -23.99 22.79
C THR A 300 -18.39 -22.97 21.76
N SER A 301 -18.07 -21.74 22.19
CA SER A 301 -17.63 -20.66 21.32
C SER A 301 -16.47 -19.89 21.94
N ILE A 302 -15.38 -19.72 21.18
CA ILE A 302 -14.22 -18.92 21.54
C ILE A 302 -13.89 -17.98 20.39
N GLY A 303 -13.90 -16.68 20.66
CA GLY A 303 -13.61 -15.63 19.70
C GLY A 303 -12.14 -15.58 19.26
N ASN A 304 -11.84 -14.65 18.35
CA ASN A 304 -10.48 -14.47 17.87
C ASN A 304 -9.59 -13.78 18.92
N ASP A 305 -8.27 -14.03 18.83
CA ASP A 305 -7.23 -13.33 19.59
C ASP A 305 -7.34 -13.45 21.13
N VAL A 306 -8.09 -14.40 21.63
CA VAL A 306 -8.34 -14.58 23.09
C VAL A 306 -7.05 -14.78 23.88
N PHE A 307 -6.07 -15.49 23.31
CA PHE A 307 -4.82 -15.91 23.97
C PHE A 307 -3.58 -15.09 23.58
N LEU A 308 -3.76 -13.95 22.91
CA LEU A 308 -2.62 -13.13 22.49
C LEU A 308 -2.06 -12.26 23.63
N LEU A 309 -0.75 -11.99 23.54
CA LEU A 309 -0.03 -11.12 24.48
C LEU A 309 -0.16 -11.61 25.94
N LEU A 310 -0.04 -12.91 26.16
CA LEU A 310 -0.01 -13.58 27.46
C LEU A 310 1.40 -14.13 27.73
N PRO A 311 2.40 -13.30 28.02
CA PRO A 311 3.81 -13.70 28.06
C PRO A 311 4.13 -14.65 29.22
N LYS A 312 3.32 -14.63 30.30
CA LYS A 312 3.51 -15.48 31.47
C LYS A 312 2.60 -16.71 31.51
N LEU A 313 1.75 -16.91 30.51
CA LEU A 313 0.88 -18.08 30.47
C LEU A 313 1.73 -19.34 30.27
N THR A 314 1.78 -20.19 31.29
CA THR A 314 2.56 -21.44 31.34
C THR A 314 1.69 -22.68 31.47
N SER A 315 0.42 -22.53 31.85
CA SER A 315 -0.52 -23.64 32.01
C SER A 315 -1.83 -23.31 31.28
N PHE A 316 -2.17 -24.17 30.35
CA PHE A 316 -3.42 -24.10 29.59
C PHE A 316 -4.05 -25.48 29.51
N SER A 317 -5.35 -25.57 29.81
CA SER A 317 -6.09 -26.83 29.73
C SER A 317 -7.53 -26.59 29.29
N VAL A 318 -8.12 -27.65 28.74
CA VAL A 318 -9.56 -27.74 28.46
C VAL A 318 -10.11 -28.85 29.33
N ALA A 319 -11.21 -28.61 30.04
CA ALA A 319 -11.84 -29.59 30.94
C ALA A 319 -12.29 -30.82 30.16
N GLU A 320 -12.18 -31.97 30.79
CA GLU A 320 -12.65 -33.23 30.24
C GLU A 320 -14.16 -33.17 29.94
N GLY A 321 -14.57 -33.74 28.83
CA GLY A 321 -15.97 -33.73 28.37
C GLY A 321 -16.34 -32.51 27.49
N ASN A 322 -15.46 -31.56 27.26
CA ASN A 322 -15.73 -30.51 26.29
C ASN A 322 -15.88 -31.09 24.89
N LYS A 323 -17.01 -30.81 24.24
CA LYS A 323 -17.38 -31.41 22.93
C LYS A 323 -16.88 -30.60 21.74
N LYS A 324 -16.35 -29.41 21.94
CA LYS A 324 -15.92 -28.50 20.89
C LYS A 324 -14.41 -28.30 20.85
N TYR A 325 -13.75 -28.40 22.00
CA TYR A 325 -12.34 -28.08 22.15
C TYR A 325 -11.62 -29.16 22.97
N ARG A 326 -10.31 -29.24 22.77
CA ARG A 326 -9.39 -30.03 23.55
C ARG A 326 -8.02 -29.37 23.68
N SER A 327 -7.26 -29.77 24.67
CA SER A 327 -5.85 -29.36 24.80
C SER A 327 -4.96 -30.60 24.85
N GLU A 328 -3.82 -30.53 24.19
CA GLU A 328 -2.80 -31.56 24.17
C GLU A 328 -1.42 -30.94 23.99
N ASN A 329 -0.47 -31.31 24.86
CA ASN A 329 0.92 -30.86 24.76
C ASN A 329 1.07 -29.33 24.56
N GLY A 330 0.28 -28.51 25.27
CA GLY A 330 0.27 -27.04 25.15
C GLY A 330 -0.42 -26.52 23.89
N MET A 331 -0.97 -27.36 23.05
CA MET A 331 -1.77 -26.97 21.90
C MET A 331 -3.25 -26.92 22.26
N PHE A 332 -3.94 -25.94 21.75
CA PHE A 332 -5.39 -25.79 21.81
C PHE A 332 -5.99 -26.11 20.45
N LEU A 333 -6.85 -27.11 20.40
CA LEU A 333 -7.40 -27.67 19.17
C LEU A 333 -8.93 -27.74 19.24
N THR A 334 -9.56 -27.80 18.07
CA THR A 334 -10.94 -28.31 17.99
C THR A 334 -11.01 -29.76 18.42
N ALA A 335 -12.16 -30.21 18.97
CA ALA A 335 -12.33 -31.57 19.47
C ALA A 335 -12.20 -32.65 18.38
N ASP A 336 -12.58 -32.31 17.14
CA ASP A 336 -12.42 -33.15 15.95
C ASP A 336 -11.00 -33.13 15.35
N ASN A 337 -10.08 -32.45 15.99
CA ASN A 337 -8.69 -32.24 15.57
C ASN A 337 -8.49 -31.53 14.24
N SER A 338 -9.52 -30.87 13.70
CA SER A 338 -9.42 -30.26 12.38
C SER A 338 -8.70 -28.92 12.36
N GLU A 339 -8.68 -28.16 13.49
CA GLU A 339 -8.05 -26.85 13.58
C GLU A 339 -7.13 -26.75 14.81
N LEU A 340 -5.92 -26.27 14.61
CA LEU A 340 -5.02 -25.79 15.68
C LEU A 340 -5.29 -24.30 15.92
N ILE A 341 -5.81 -23.97 17.11
CA ILE A 341 -6.31 -22.64 17.45
C ILE A 341 -5.20 -21.77 18.07
N TYR A 342 -4.41 -22.36 18.98
CA TYR A 342 -3.34 -21.66 19.70
C TYR A 342 -2.28 -22.65 20.16
N CYS A 343 -1.03 -22.15 20.25
CA CYS A 343 0.07 -22.97 20.75
C CYS A 343 0.79 -22.20 21.87
N LEU A 344 0.80 -22.80 23.06
CA LEU A 344 1.48 -22.26 24.26
C LEU A 344 2.97 -22.65 24.32
N ILE A 345 3.46 -23.51 23.49
CA ILE A 345 4.71 -24.23 23.65
C ILE A 345 5.92 -23.28 23.79
N ALA A 346 6.76 -23.56 24.79
CA ALA A 346 8.08 -23.00 24.97
C ALA A 346 9.20 -23.94 24.43
N SER A 347 8.85 -24.97 23.62
CA SER A 347 9.82 -25.89 23.03
C SER A 347 10.38 -25.33 21.73
N PRO A 348 11.66 -25.54 21.43
CA PRO A 348 12.23 -25.17 20.14
C PRO A 348 11.65 -26.01 18.97
N ASP A 349 11.19 -27.23 19.25
CA ASP A 349 10.67 -28.17 18.26
C ASP A 349 9.18 -28.42 18.49
N VAL A 350 8.38 -28.20 17.47
CA VAL A 350 6.92 -28.41 17.48
C VAL A 350 6.50 -29.35 16.38
N VAL A 351 5.74 -30.37 16.75
CA VAL A 351 5.06 -31.28 15.82
C VAL A 351 3.57 -31.04 15.93
N VAL A 352 2.98 -30.51 14.87
CA VAL A 352 1.51 -30.33 14.79
C VAL A 352 0.89 -31.69 14.53
N PRO A 353 -0.15 -32.11 15.32
CA PRO A 353 -0.73 -33.46 15.21
C PRO A 353 -1.34 -33.75 13.85
N GLU A 354 -1.29 -35.01 13.43
CA GLU A 354 -2.03 -35.48 12.26
C GLU A 354 -3.55 -35.31 12.47
N GLY A 355 -4.26 -35.02 11.38
CA GLY A 355 -5.68 -34.68 11.37
C GLY A 355 -5.94 -33.17 11.32
N VAL A 356 -4.98 -32.35 11.74
CA VAL A 356 -5.09 -30.86 11.63
C VAL A 356 -5.11 -30.48 10.16
N LYS A 357 -6.16 -29.78 9.75
CA LYS A 357 -6.37 -29.25 8.39
C LYS A 357 -6.08 -27.76 8.28
N SER A 358 -6.19 -27.04 9.40
CA SER A 358 -5.94 -25.59 9.42
C SER A 358 -5.20 -25.16 10.69
N ILE A 359 -4.31 -24.19 10.53
CA ILE A 359 -3.69 -23.43 11.62
C ILE A 359 -4.36 -22.06 11.65
N ARG A 360 -4.94 -21.70 12.83
CA ARG A 360 -5.66 -20.43 12.98
C ARG A 360 -4.74 -19.23 12.88
N THR A 361 -5.29 -18.10 12.46
CA THR A 361 -4.65 -16.77 12.50
C THR A 361 -3.94 -16.54 13.83
N LYS A 362 -2.66 -16.09 13.78
CA LYS A 362 -1.81 -15.73 14.93
C LYS A 362 -1.47 -16.87 15.90
N CYS A 363 -1.69 -18.13 15.54
CA CYS A 363 -1.51 -19.30 16.40
C CYS A 363 -0.12 -19.37 17.08
N PHE A 364 0.96 -19.10 16.33
CA PHE A 364 2.35 -19.08 16.80
C PHE A 364 2.96 -17.68 16.80
N GLN A 365 2.17 -16.63 16.70
CA GLN A 365 2.68 -15.26 16.58
C GLN A 365 3.68 -14.91 17.69
N GLN A 366 4.85 -14.37 17.33
CA GLN A 366 5.91 -13.93 18.24
C GLN A 366 6.47 -15.01 19.19
N LYS A 367 6.42 -16.28 18.80
CA LYS A 367 7.03 -17.37 19.55
C LYS A 367 8.54 -17.45 19.26
N SER A 368 9.32 -16.61 19.94
CA SER A 368 10.78 -16.51 19.73
C SER A 368 11.56 -17.77 20.13
N ALA A 369 10.99 -18.64 20.98
CA ALA A 369 11.59 -19.92 21.32
C ALA A 369 11.49 -21.01 20.22
N LEU A 370 10.62 -20.80 19.22
CA LEU A 370 10.34 -21.78 18.16
C LEU A 370 11.49 -21.80 17.14
N VAL A 371 12.03 -23.00 16.90
CA VAL A 371 13.12 -23.24 15.93
C VAL A 371 12.67 -24.15 14.79
N ASN A 372 11.99 -25.24 15.08
CA ASN A 372 11.55 -26.19 14.07
C ASN A 372 10.04 -26.47 14.19
N VAL A 373 9.37 -26.55 13.05
CA VAL A 373 7.95 -26.94 12.96
C VAL A 373 7.78 -28.05 11.93
N THR A 374 7.19 -29.15 12.37
CA THR A 374 6.72 -30.22 11.48
C THR A 374 5.21 -30.08 11.31
N LEU A 375 4.78 -29.85 10.09
CA LEU A 375 3.37 -29.74 9.72
C LEU A 375 2.81 -31.13 9.35
N PRO A 376 1.56 -31.45 9.70
CA PRO A 376 0.97 -32.75 9.39
C PRO A 376 0.66 -32.89 7.90
N SER A 377 0.59 -34.14 7.42
CA SER A 377 0.24 -34.43 6.02
C SER A 377 -1.16 -33.95 5.64
N THR A 378 -2.03 -33.76 6.60
CA THR A 378 -3.43 -33.37 6.46
C THR A 378 -3.64 -31.87 6.36
N LEU A 379 -2.58 -31.03 6.61
CA LEU A 379 -2.72 -29.57 6.65
C LEU A 379 -2.99 -29.00 5.27
N GLN A 380 -4.02 -28.17 5.17
CA GLN A 380 -4.47 -27.52 3.94
C GLN A 380 -4.28 -26.00 3.98
N SER A 381 -4.33 -25.39 5.17
CA SER A 381 -4.22 -23.93 5.29
C SER A 381 -3.46 -23.47 6.53
N ILE A 382 -2.70 -22.40 6.35
CA ILE A 382 -2.04 -21.64 7.40
C ILE A 382 -2.66 -20.25 7.43
N GLY A 383 -3.22 -19.85 8.56
CA GLY A 383 -3.92 -18.58 8.75
C GLY A 383 -2.99 -17.37 8.72
N ALA A 384 -3.56 -16.19 8.59
CA ALA A 384 -2.81 -14.94 8.58
C ALA A 384 -2.02 -14.75 9.88
N ASN A 385 -0.81 -14.18 9.77
CA ASN A 385 0.08 -13.90 10.91
C ASN A 385 0.44 -15.11 11.78
N SER A 386 0.20 -16.35 11.33
CA SER A 386 0.32 -17.54 12.20
C SER A 386 1.71 -17.69 12.82
N PHE A 387 2.77 -17.41 12.07
CA PHE A 387 4.17 -17.47 12.54
C PHE A 387 4.86 -16.11 12.51
N THR A 388 4.13 -15.01 12.35
CA THR A 388 4.72 -13.67 12.30
C THR A 388 5.61 -13.42 13.51
N GLY A 389 6.86 -13.00 13.26
CA GLY A 389 7.81 -12.65 14.32
C GLY A 389 8.37 -13.86 15.09
N CYS A 390 8.27 -15.06 14.54
CA CYS A 390 9.02 -16.23 15.02
C CYS A 390 10.47 -16.09 14.54
N GLU A 391 11.21 -15.13 15.12
CA GLU A 391 12.53 -14.70 14.61
C GLU A 391 13.58 -15.81 14.59
N ASN A 392 13.44 -16.83 15.46
CA ASN A 392 14.36 -17.97 15.53
C ASN A 392 13.89 -19.21 14.77
N LEU A 393 12.75 -19.14 14.07
CA LEU A 393 12.24 -20.25 13.27
C LEU A 393 13.20 -20.51 12.08
N GLU A 394 13.88 -21.66 12.10
CA GLU A 394 14.89 -22.04 11.10
C GLU A 394 14.30 -22.98 10.04
N LYS A 395 13.41 -23.91 10.48
CA LYS A 395 12.89 -24.93 9.59
C LYS A 395 11.39 -25.14 9.76
N VAL A 396 10.69 -25.18 8.64
CA VAL A 396 9.30 -25.64 8.52
C VAL A 396 9.27 -26.80 7.53
N THR A 397 8.75 -27.95 7.97
CA THR A 397 8.53 -29.07 7.06
C THR A 397 7.12 -28.93 6.47
N PHE A 398 7.06 -28.34 5.29
CA PHE A 398 5.82 -28.18 4.53
C PHE A 398 5.37 -29.53 3.96
N ASN A 399 4.05 -29.71 3.83
CA ASN A 399 3.47 -30.91 3.21
C ASN A 399 2.91 -30.58 1.81
N ALA A 400 2.81 -31.57 0.94
CA ALA A 400 2.30 -31.40 -0.41
C ALA A 400 0.78 -31.09 -0.50
N GLY A 401 0.05 -31.27 0.59
CA GLY A 401 -1.39 -30.97 0.68
C GLY A 401 -1.71 -29.53 1.04
N LEU A 402 -0.70 -28.74 1.43
CA LEU A 402 -0.89 -27.34 1.81
C LEU A 402 -1.29 -26.50 0.58
N GLN A 403 -2.45 -25.87 0.65
CA GLN A 403 -3.02 -25.10 -0.46
C GLN A 403 -2.94 -23.59 -0.25
N THR A 404 -3.07 -23.14 1.02
CA THR A 404 -3.18 -21.71 1.31
C THR A 404 -2.27 -21.29 2.45
N ILE A 405 -1.51 -20.21 2.21
CA ILE A 405 -0.73 -19.49 3.21
C ILE A 405 -1.29 -18.09 3.30
N GLY A 406 -1.75 -17.67 4.48
CA GLY A 406 -2.39 -16.38 4.72
C GLY A 406 -1.44 -15.20 4.73
N ASP A 407 -1.99 -14.00 4.82
CA ASP A 407 -1.23 -12.76 4.89
C ASP A 407 -0.28 -12.74 6.10
N ASN A 408 0.95 -12.27 5.88
CA ASN A 408 2.01 -12.19 6.91
C ASN A 408 2.30 -13.52 7.63
N ALA A 409 1.90 -14.67 7.11
CA ALA A 409 1.94 -15.93 7.85
C ALA A 409 3.33 -16.25 8.43
N PHE A 410 4.40 -15.97 7.71
CA PHE A 410 5.80 -16.13 8.12
C PHE A 410 6.58 -14.81 8.11
N ALA A 411 5.91 -13.66 8.13
CA ALA A 411 6.60 -12.36 8.13
C ALA A 411 7.54 -12.24 9.33
N ASN A 412 8.76 -11.71 9.10
CA ASN A 412 9.81 -11.59 10.14
C ASN A 412 10.28 -12.93 10.75
N CYS A 413 10.18 -14.05 10.03
CA CYS A 413 10.86 -15.29 10.38
C CYS A 413 12.30 -15.22 9.87
N LYS A 414 13.14 -14.41 10.55
CA LYS A 414 14.45 -13.98 10.07
C LYS A 414 15.42 -15.12 9.79
N LYS A 415 15.32 -16.24 10.51
CA LYS A 415 16.20 -17.40 10.37
C LYS A 415 15.66 -18.51 9.46
N LEU A 416 14.45 -18.38 8.93
CA LEU A 416 13.86 -19.39 8.04
C LEU A 416 14.72 -19.56 6.79
N VAL A 417 15.20 -20.79 6.54
CA VAL A 417 16.17 -21.07 5.47
C VAL A 417 15.51 -21.47 4.16
N GLY A 418 14.42 -22.23 4.20
CA GLY A 418 13.78 -22.75 3.00
C GLY A 418 12.26 -22.86 3.11
N ALA A 419 11.59 -22.83 1.95
CA ALA A 419 10.15 -23.00 1.83
C ALA A 419 9.83 -23.84 0.57
N ASP A 420 9.42 -25.10 0.77
CA ASP A 420 8.90 -25.93 -0.31
C ASP A 420 7.39 -25.69 -0.45
N LEU A 421 7.01 -24.91 -1.44
CA LEU A 421 5.64 -24.44 -1.69
C LEU A 421 5.02 -25.13 -2.92
N THR A 422 5.51 -26.31 -3.30
CA THR A 422 5.10 -26.99 -4.55
C THR A 422 3.61 -27.34 -4.58
N GLY A 423 2.96 -27.57 -3.42
CA GLY A 423 1.52 -27.83 -3.31
C GLY A 423 0.67 -26.57 -3.21
N VAL A 424 1.26 -25.41 -2.96
CA VAL A 424 0.52 -24.19 -2.58
C VAL A 424 -0.13 -23.54 -3.80
N ARG A 425 -1.39 -23.16 -3.63
CA ARG A 425 -2.19 -22.44 -4.64
C ARG A 425 -2.24 -20.94 -4.39
N THR A 426 -2.27 -20.55 -3.13
CA THR A 426 -2.42 -19.14 -2.73
C THR A 426 -1.43 -18.77 -1.65
N ILE A 427 -0.64 -17.73 -1.89
CA ILE A 427 0.27 -17.12 -0.94
C ILE A 427 -0.22 -15.68 -0.71
N GLY A 428 -0.51 -15.34 0.54
CA GLY A 428 -1.06 -14.05 0.95
C GLY A 428 -0.05 -12.91 0.86
N ALA A 429 -0.54 -11.69 1.09
CA ALA A 429 0.29 -10.50 1.13
C ALA A 429 1.33 -10.59 2.26
N GLN A 430 2.59 -10.22 1.95
CA GLN A 430 3.70 -10.21 2.91
C GLN A 430 3.95 -11.57 3.61
N ALA A 431 3.49 -12.67 3.05
CA ALA A 431 3.48 -13.98 3.71
C ALA A 431 4.87 -14.41 4.21
N PHE A 432 5.94 -14.09 3.49
CA PHE A 432 7.34 -14.35 3.85
C PHE A 432 8.18 -13.07 3.90
N ALA A 433 7.55 -11.90 4.04
CA ALA A 433 8.30 -10.64 4.07
C ALA A 433 9.33 -10.62 5.23
N GLN A 434 10.54 -10.11 4.95
CA GLN A 434 11.64 -10.01 5.93
C GLN A 434 12.08 -11.37 6.51
N CYS A 435 12.06 -12.42 5.67
CA CYS A 435 12.71 -13.70 5.95
C CYS A 435 14.17 -13.61 5.48
N ASP A 436 15.02 -12.98 6.29
CA ASP A 436 16.37 -12.56 5.91
C ASP A 436 17.25 -13.71 5.43
N MET A 437 17.13 -14.89 6.05
CA MET A 437 17.97 -16.08 5.76
C MET A 437 17.36 -17.01 4.69
N LEU A 438 16.18 -16.67 4.14
CA LEU A 438 15.52 -17.52 3.15
C LEU A 438 16.31 -17.58 1.85
N THR A 439 16.78 -18.78 1.50
CA THR A 439 17.64 -19.01 0.31
C THR A 439 16.97 -19.88 -0.74
N ASP A 440 16.17 -20.87 -0.32
CA ASP A 440 15.57 -21.88 -1.19
C ASP A 440 14.03 -21.78 -1.13
N VAL A 441 13.43 -21.35 -2.22
CA VAL A 441 11.99 -21.25 -2.38
C VAL A 441 11.57 -22.02 -3.63
N LYS A 442 10.69 -23.01 -3.46
CA LYS A 442 10.21 -23.83 -4.57
C LYS A 442 8.72 -23.59 -4.76
N PHE A 443 8.35 -23.12 -5.94
CA PHE A 443 6.95 -22.99 -6.36
C PHE A 443 6.53 -24.19 -7.22
N GLY A 444 5.26 -24.56 -7.15
CA GLY A 444 4.71 -25.61 -8.00
C GLY A 444 3.75 -25.09 -9.06
N PRO A 445 3.37 -25.95 -10.02
CA PRO A 445 2.50 -25.57 -11.13
C PRO A 445 1.05 -25.28 -10.71
N MET A 446 0.71 -25.48 -9.45
CA MET A 446 -0.62 -25.19 -8.90
C MET A 446 -0.77 -23.76 -8.36
N LEU A 447 0.32 -22.96 -8.34
CA LEU A 447 0.29 -21.60 -7.80
C LEU A 447 -0.55 -20.67 -8.70
N LEU A 448 -1.62 -20.11 -8.14
CA LEU A 448 -2.59 -19.25 -8.81
C LEU A 448 -2.51 -17.79 -8.33
N SER A 449 -2.12 -17.60 -7.06
CA SER A 449 -2.09 -16.28 -6.45
C SER A 449 -0.85 -16.08 -5.61
N LEU A 450 -0.18 -14.95 -5.85
CA LEU A 450 1.01 -14.52 -5.14
C LEU A 450 0.78 -13.08 -4.67
N GLY A 451 0.58 -12.90 -3.37
CA GLY A 451 0.14 -11.64 -2.77
C GLY A 451 1.18 -10.53 -2.81
N ARG A 452 0.73 -9.30 -2.66
CA ARG A 452 1.58 -8.11 -2.61
C ARG A 452 2.70 -8.28 -1.58
N LEU A 453 3.96 -7.94 -1.97
CA LEU A 453 5.15 -7.98 -1.09
C LEU A 453 5.42 -9.34 -0.44
N ALA A 454 4.94 -10.45 -1.03
CA ALA A 454 4.96 -11.76 -0.36
C ALA A 454 6.37 -12.21 0.07
N PHE A 455 7.40 -11.88 -0.67
CA PHE A 455 8.82 -12.17 -0.39
C PHE A 455 9.67 -10.90 -0.33
N ASN A 456 9.06 -9.75 -0.02
CA ASN A 456 9.78 -8.48 0.10
C ASN A 456 10.85 -8.56 1.21
N ASN A 457 12.06 -8.03 0.94
CA ASN A 457 13.20 -8.05 1.87
C ASN A 457 13.69 -9.47 2.25
N CYS A 458 13.52 -10.46 1.39
CA CYS A 458 14.15 -11.77 1.53
C CYS A 458 15.55 -11.72 0.90
N TRP A 459 16.49 -11.11 1.62
CA TRP A 459 17.80 -10.69 1.07
C TRP A 459 18.66 -11.82 0.51
N ASN A 460 18.48 -13.06 1.00
CA ASN A 460 19.33 -14.20 0.66
C ASN A 460 18.74 -15.11 -0.43
N ILE A 461 17.54 -14.87 -0.95
CA ILE A 461 17.01 -15.64 -2.10
C ILE A 461 17.97 -15.45 -3.28
N ARG A 462 18.44 -16.56 -3.87
CA ARG A 462 19.39 -16.55 -5.00
C ARG A 462 18.72 -16.80 -6.34
N SER A 463 17.73 -17.65 -6.36
CA SER A 463 17.02 -18.02 -7.58
C SER A 463 15.58 -18.31 -7.32
N ILE A 464 14.73 -17.98 -8.30
CA ILE A 464 13.33 -18.33 -8.32
C ILE A 464 12.93 -18.85 -9.71
N GLU A 465 11.95 -19.75 -9.72
CA GLU A 465 11.27 -20.19 -10.92
C GLU A 465 9.75 -20.04 -10.70
N LEU A 466 9.13 -19.11 -11.42
CA LEU A 466 7.71 -18.79 -11.30
C LEU A 466 6.91 -19.54 -12.35
N PRO A 467 5.87 -20.28 -11.99
CA PRO A 467 5.01 -20.95 -12.95
C PRO A 467 4.12 -19.94 -13.71
N GLY A 468 3.82 -20.23 -14.96
CA GLY A 468 2.92 -19.41 -15.77
C GLY A 468 1.44 -19.45 -15.38
N THR A 469 1.10 -20.24 -14.37
CA THR A 469 -0.28 -20.40 -13.87
C THR A 469 -0.72 -19.26 -12.94
N ILE A 470 0.19 -18.35 -12.53
CA ILE A 470 -0.14 -17.25 -11.63
C ILE A 470 -1.10 -16.27 -12.33
N ALA A 471 -2.37 -16.27 -11.87
CA ALA A 471 -3.41 -15.39 -12.38
C ALA A 471 -3.48 -14.06 -11.60
N MET A 472 -3.15 -14.10 -10.29
CA MET A 472 -3.05 -12.91 -9.43
C MET A 472 -1.61 -12.75 -8.97
N PHE A 473 -0.88 -11.86 -9.61
CA PHE A 473 0.51 -11.55 -9.29
C PHE A 473 0.57 -10.16 -8.64
N GLY A 474 0.90 -10.10 -7.35
CA GLY A 474 0.90 -8.87 -6.56
C GLY A 474 2.07 -7.94 -6.85
N THR A 475 1.96 -6.70 -6.42
CA THR A 475 3.04 -5.70 -6.54
C THR A 475 4.17 -5.97 -5.54
N GLY A 476 5.42 -5.65 -5.92
CA GLY A 476 6.58 -5.68 -5.04
C GLY A 476 6.96 -7.06 -4.48
N VAL A 477 6.50 -8.15 -5.10
CA VAL A 477 6.59 -9.50 -4.50
C VAL A 477 8.01 -9.89 -4.12
N PHE A 478 8.99 -9.67 -4.99
CA PHE A 478 10.41 -9.98 -4.77
C PHE A 478 11.27 -8.71 -4.71
N SER A 479 10.68 -7.60 -4.25
CA SER A 479 11.46 -6.38 -4.08
C SER A 479 12.49 -6.54 -2.97
N ASN A 480 13.69 -6.01 -3.23
CA ASN A 480 14.81 -6.03 -2.29
C ASN A 480 15.31 -7.45 -1.90
N CYS A 481 15.28 -8.40 -2.87
CA CYS A 481 15.95 -9.69 -2.74
C CYS A 481 17.38 -9.55 -3.29
N GLN A 482 18.25 -8.85 -2.55
CA GLN A 482 19.53 -8.29 -3.03
C GLN A 482 20.52 -9.31 -3.57
N ARG A 483 20.43 -10.59 -3.17
CA ARG A 483 21.32 -11.67 -3.64
C ARG A 483 20.74 -12.51 -4.78
N MET A 484 19.61 -12.09 -5.34
CA MET A 484 18.99 -12.80 -6.46
C MET A 484 19.83 -12.66 -7.72
N THR A 485 20.26 -13.80 -8.25
CA THR A 485 21.05 -13.88 -9.50
C THR A 485 20.25 -14.43 -10.67
N THR A 486 19.18 -15.17 -10.40
CA THR A 486 18.42 -15.87 -11.45
C THR A 486 16.92 -15.78 -11.21
N ILE A 487 16.21 -15.33 -12.22
CA ILE A 487 14.74 -15.31 -12.28
C ILE A 487 14.31 -16.03 -13.55
N LYS A 488 13.52 -17.10 -13.38
CA LYS A 488 12.86 -17.78 -14.48
C LYS A 488 11.36 -17.50 -14.42
N LEU A 489 10.84 -16.89 -15.47
CA LEU A 489 9.42 -16.57 -15.62
C LEU A 489 8.76 -17.61 -16.53
N GLY A 490 7.71 -18.27 -16.07
CA GLY A 490 6.96 -19.25 -16.84
C GLY A 490 6.09 -18.63 -17.92
N GLU A 491 5.97 -19.31 -19.07
CA GLU A 491 4.98 -18.95 -20.09
C GLU A 491 3.55 -19.08 -19.52
N GLY A 492 2.72 -18.06 -19.80
CA GLY A 492 1.36 -17.91 -19.25
C GLY A 492 1.20 -16.71 -18.31
N LEU A 493 2.31 -16.16 -17.76
CA LEU A 493 2.25 -14.89 -17.06
C LEU A 493 1.80 -13.77 -18.02
N SER A 494 0.76 -13.02 -17.64
CA SER A 494 0.22 -11.94 -18.49
C SER A 494 0.93 -10.60 -18.27
N GLU A 495 1.49 -10.37 -17.07
CA GLU A 495 2.18 -9.14 -16.71
C GLU A 495 3.27 -9.39 -15.66
N ILE A 496 4.24 -8.47 -15.59
CA ILE A 496 5.16 -8.32 -14.46
C ILE A 496 4.67 -7.12 -13.67
N PRO A 497 4.23 -7.29 -12.41
CA PRO A 497 3.62 -6.22 -11.64
C PRO A 497 4.58 -5.09 -11.26
N GLU A 498 4.00 -3.97 -10.84
CA GLU A 498 4.72 -2.82 -10.29
C GLU A 498 5.69 -3.23 -9.18
N GLY A 499 6.95 -2.75 -9.26
CA GLY A 499 8.00 -2.96 -8.26
C GLY A 499 8.38 -4.41 -8.00
N CYS A 500 7.93 -5.35 -8.82
CA CYS A 500 8.00 -6.79 -8.51
C CYS A 500 9.42 -7.27 -8.21
N PHE A 501 10.41 -6.78 -8.93
CA PHE A 501 11.82 -7.15 -8.83
C PHE A 501 12.74 -5.95 -8.55
N THR A 502 12.24 -4.91 -7.92
CA THR A 502 13.02 -3.73 -7.57
C THR A 502 14.18 -4.09 -6.63
N THR A 503 15.36 -3.53 -6.87
CA THR A 503 16.53 -3.64 -5.98
C THR A 503 17.05 -5.09 -5.81
N ASN A 504 17.09 -5.85 -6.90
CA ASN A 504 17.76 -7.17 -6.94
C ASN A 504 19.18 -6.98 -7.49
N LEU A 505 20.09 -6.61 -6.61
CA LEU A 505 21.39 -6.03 -6.96
C LEU A 505 22.34 -6.95 -7.74
N LEU A 506 22.15 -8.27 -7.69
CA LEU A 506 23.03 -9.24 -8.35
C LEU A 506 22.42 -9.88 -9.62
N LEU A 507 21.23 -9.44 -10.03
CA LEU A 507 20.60 -9.91 -11.27
C LEU A 507 21.34 -9.33 -12.47
N GLU A 508 21.91 -10.19 -13.33
CA GLU A 508 22.68 -9.77 -14.51
C GLU A 508 21.86 -9.84 -15.81
N GLU A 509 20.93 -10.77 -15.88
CA GLU A 509 20.11 -10.95 -17.09
C GLU A 509 18.71 -11.47 -16.76
N ILE A 510 17.77 -11.17 -17.66
CA ILE A 510 16.42 -11.71 -17.59
C ILE A 510 15.81 -11.87 -18.99
N THR A 511 15.01 -12.92 -19.17
CA THR A 511 14.17 -13.12 -20.36
C THR A 511 12.69 -12.88 -19.98
N ILE A 512 12.02 -12.01 -20.73
CA ILE A 512 10.61 -11.72 -20.58
C ILE A 512 9.82 -12.67 -21.49
N PRO A 513 8.95 -13.55 -20.95
CA PRO A 513 8.18 -14.50 -21.77
C PRO A 513 7.27 -13.84 -22.80
N SER A 514 6.97 -14.56 -23.87
CA SER A 514 6.08 -14.07 -24.94
C SER A 514 4.63 -13.84 -24.49
N SER A 515 4.22 -14.49 -23.42
CA SER A 515 2.91 -14.33 -22.80
C SER A 515 2.75 -12.97 -22.08
N VAL A 516 3.84 -12.35 -21.63
CA VAL A 516 3.82 -11.07 -20.91
C VAL A 516 3.45 -9.94 -21.86
N LYS A 517 2.37 -9.22 -21.52
CA LYS A 517 1.87 -8.07 -22.28
C LYS A 517 2.31 -6.74 -21.72
N LYS A 518 2.64 -6.70 -20.43
CA LYS A 518 2.98 -5.46 -19.72
C LYS A 518 4.06 -5.71 -18.69
N ILE A 519 5.05 -4.80 -18.65
CA ILE A 519 5.98 -4.65 -17.54
C ILE A 519 5.49 -3.44 -16.72
N GLY A 520 5.23 -3.63 -15.43
CA GLY A 520 4.71 -2.62 -14.52
C GLY A 520 5.72 -1.52 -14.20
N ARG A 521 5.22 -0.45 -13.60
CA ARG A 521 6.05 0.64 -13.10
C ARG A 521 7.12 0.13 -12.13
N ASP A 522 8.36 0.66 -12.22
CA ASP A 522 9.48 0.33 -11.34
C ASP A 522 9.80 -1.17 -11.22
N ALA A 523 9.32 -2.01 -12.15
CA ALA A 523 9.38 -3.47 -12.02
C ALA A 523 10.78 -4.03 -11.80
N PHE A 524 11.81 -3.44 -12.42
CA PHE A 524 13.23 -3.78 -12.26
C PHE A 524 14.08 -2.57 -11.83
N ASN A 525 13.47 -1.56 -11.24
CA ASN A 525 14.18 -0.36 -10.79
C ASN A 525 15.31 -0.71 -9.80
N TYR A 526 16.46 -0.02 -9.89
CA TYR A 526 17.66 -0.25 -9.05
C TYR A 526 18.27 -1.66 -9.13
N ASN A 527 18.19 -2.35 -10.28
CA ASN A 527 18.92 -3.59 -10.54
C ASN A 527 20.30 -3.25 -11.15
N MET A 528 21.22 -2.73 -10.32
CA MET A 528 22.45 -2.08 -10.75
C MET A 528 23.46 -2.97 -11.49
N ASN A 529 23.21 -4.28 -11.59
CA ASN A 529 24.04 -5.21 -12.38
C ASN A 529 23.25 -5.82 -13.57
N LEU A 530 22.03 -5.40 -13.82
CA LEU A 530 21.22 -5.94 -14.92
C LEU A 530 21.70 -5.39 -16.26
N LYS A 531 22.44 -6.22 -17.00
CA LYS A 531 23.10 -5.86 -18.26
C LYS A 531 22.29 -6.24 -19.50
N ARG A 532 21.48 -7.28 -19.39
CA ARG A 532 20.75 -7.84 -20.55
C ARG A 532 19.30 -8.15 -20.20
N VAL A 533 18.40 -7.65 -21.03
CA VAL A 533 17.00 -8.02 -21.02
C VAL A 533 16.62 -8.53 -22.41
N THR A 534 16.15 -9.76 -22.47
CA THR A 534 15.57 -10.31 -23.69
C THR A 534 14.06 -10.07 -23.68
N PHE A 535 13.60 -9.19 -24.55
CA PHE A 535 12.17 -8.93 -24.77
C PHE A 535 11.66 -9.82 -25.90
N ASN A 536 10.69 -10.69 -25.61
CA ASN A 536 10.07 -11.52 -26.63
C ASN A 536 8.84 -10.83 -27.26
N GLU A 537 8.48 -11.25 -28.46
CA GLU A 537 7.27 -10.79 -29.13
C GLU A 537 6.04 -11.08 -28.25
N GLY A 538 5.12 -10.12 -28.22
CA GLY A 538 3.91 -10.16 -27.40
C GLY A 538 3.86 -9.07 -26.34
N LEU A 539 5.01 -8.53 -25.88
CA LEU A 539 5.06 -7.38 -24.99
C LEU A 539 4.45 -6.15 -25.67
N LYS A 540 3.58 -5.42 -24.98
CA LYS A 540 2.87 -4.25 -25.50
C LYS A 540 3.34 -2.93 -24.91
N SER A 541 3.65 -2.92 -23.59
CA SER A 541 4.07 -1.71 -22.89
C SER A 541 5.09 -1.97 -21.80
N ILE A 542 5.95 -0.98 -21.59
CA ILE A 542 6.92 -0.91 -20.50
C ILE A 542 6.57 0.29 -19.62
N GLY A 543 6.30 0.04 -18.35
CA GLY A 543 5.87 1.05 -17.39
C GLY A 543 6.95 2.07 -17.01
N GLY A 544 6.53 3.18 -16.44
CA GLY A 544 7.45 4.22 -15.99
C GLY A 544 8.46 3.69 -14.97
N GLY A 545 9.73 4.12 -15.09
CA GLY A 545 10.81 3.69 -14.20
C GLY A 545 11.18 2.21 -14.24
N ALA A 546 10.62 1.43 -15.15
CA ALA A 546 10.72 -0.03 -15.12
C ALA A 546 12.15 -0.56 -15.06
N PHE A 547 13.10 0.08 -15.72
CA PHE A 547 14.52 -0.25 -15.75
C PHE A 547 15.41 0.93 -15.37
N THR A 548 14.91 1.84 -14.54
CA THR A 548 15.69 2.97 -14.04
C THR A 548 16.86 2.49 -13.18
N THR A 549 18.03 3.07 -13.38
CA THR A 549 19.26 2.77 -12.60
C THR A 549 19.61 1.28 -12.64
N CYS A 550 19.55 0.71 -13.83
CA CYS A 550 20.13 -0.59 -14.17
C CYS A 550 21.52 -0.37 -14.82
N ASP A 551 22.12 -1.45 -15.33
CA ASP A 551 23.41 -1.43 -16.04
C ASP A 551 23.24 -1.95 -17.48
N LEU A 552 22.10 -1.65 -18.11
CA LEU A 552 21.79 -2.17 -19.44
C LEU A 552 22.80 -1.69 -20.47
N LEU A 553 23.34 -2.63 -21.26
CA LEU A 553 24.30 -2.32 -22.33
C LEU A 553 23.60 -1.94 -23.64
N LYS A 554 22.47 -2.55 -23.89
CA LYS A 554 21.64 -2.26 -25.08
C LYS A 554 20.17 -2.59 -24.81
N VAL A 555 19.30 -1.94 -25.57
CA VAL A 555 17.85 -2.21 -25.59
C VAL A 555 17.39 -2.40 -27.02
N GLU A 556 16.82 -3.55 -27.33
CA GLU A 556 16.16 -3.87 -28.59
C GLU A 556 14.72 -4.27 -28.30
N LEU A 557 13.76 -3.45 -28.73
CA LEU A 557 12.34 -3.72 -28.48
C LEU A 557 11.73 -4.60 -29.58
N PRO A 558 10.89 -5.59 -29.19
CA PRO A 558 10.14 -6.38 -30.16
C PRO A 558 9.12 -5.52 -30.93
N SER A 559 8.70 -6.01 -32.08
CA SER A 559 7.76 -5.30 -32.94
C SER A 559 6.41 -4.99 -32.26
N THR A 560 6.05 -5.74 -31.25
CA THR A 560 4.75 -5.63 -30.57
C THR A 560 4.66 -4.52 -29.54
N VAL A 561 5.77 -3.89 -29.13
CA VAL A 561 5.78 -2.79 -28.16
C VAL A 561 5.25 -1.52 -28.81
N THR A 562 4.26 -0.89 -28.16
CA THR A 562 3.64 0.34 -28.62
C THR A 562 3.98 1.56 -27.76
N GLU A 563 4.43 1.33 -26.53
CA GLU A 563 4.66 2.41 -25.55
C GLU A 563 5.79 2.06 -24.59
N ILE A 564 6.66 3.02 -24.33
CA ILE A 564 7.59 3.03 -23.19
C ILE A 564 7.29 4.24 -22.32
N GLY A 565 7.20 4.02 -21.01
CA GLY A 565 6.77 5.00 -20.04
C GLY A 565 7.86 5.97 -19.59
N ASP A 566 7.48 6.95 -18.78
CA ASP A 566 8.40 7.96 -18.23
C ASP A 566 9.54 7.32 -17.44
N LEU A 567 10.76 7.83 -17.61
CA LEU A 567 11.98 7.38 -16.93
C LEU A 567 12.30 5.88 -17.09
N SER A 568 11.64 5.17 -18.03
CA SER A 568 11.66 3.69 -18.07
C SER A 568 13.04 3.06 -18.22
N PHE A 569 13.98 3.72 -18.88
CA PHE A 569 15.38 3.31 -19.04
C PHE A 569 16.37 4.38 -18.57
N SER A 570 15.95 5.29 -17.71
CA SER A 570 16.80 6.37 -17.21
C SER A 570 18.00 5.85 -16.39
N ASN A 571 19.10 6.60 -16.40
CA ASN A 571 20.31 6.30 -15.63
C ASN A 571 20.95 4.90 -15.92
N ASN A 572 20.82 4.37 -17.13
CA ASN A 572 21.60 3.22 -17.60
C ASN A 572 22.88 3.74 -18.23
N VAL A 573 23.83 4.18 -17.41
CA VAL A 573 25.01 4.95 -17.83
C VAL A 573 25.91 4.22 -18.81
N ASN A 574 25.87 2.88 -18.86
CA ASN A 574 26.65 2.04 -19.76
C ASN A 574 25.86 1.60 -21.02
N MET A 575 24.66 2.13 -21.23
CA MET A 575 23.87 1.80 -22.43
C MET A 575 24.51 2.44 -23.68
N GLU A 576 24.84 1.61 -24.67
CA GLU A 576 25.48 2.03 -25.93
C GLU A 576 24.47 2.24 -27.07
N SER A 577 23.37 1.51 -27.08
CA SER A 577 22.42 1.55 -28.18
C SER A 577 20.96 1.24 -27.78
N PHE A 578 20.03 1.90 -28.49
CA PHE A 578 18.61 1.64 -28.45
C PHE A 578 18.04 1.40 -29.85
N VAL A 579 17.23 0.36 -29.98
CA VAL A 579 16.50 0.05 -31.22
C VAL A 579 15.01 -0.05 -30.90
N ALA A 580 14.23 0.83 -31.49
CA ALA A 580 12.77 0.83 -31.36
C ALA A 580 12.14 -0.33 -32.14
N GLY A 581 11.12 -0.97 -31.56
CA GLY A 581 10.25 -1.90 -32.29
C GLY A 581 9.41 -1.18 -33.34
N SER A 582 9.08 -1.86 -34.44
CA SER A 582 8.42 -1.23 -35.60
C SER A 582 7.05 -0.59 -35.34
N ASN A 583 6.41 -0.93 -34.21
CA ASN A 583 5.10 -0.37 -33.81
C ASN A 583 5.15 0.59 -32.65
N LEU A 584 6.35 1.01 -32.20
CA LEU A 584 6.47 1.96 -31.09
C LEU A 584 5.83 3.31 -31.47
N LYS A 585 4.91 3.80 -30.64
CA LYS A 585 4.16 5.04 -30.85
C LYS A 585 4.61 6.16 -29.91
N THR A 586 4.99 5.81 -28.69
CA THR A 586 5.26 6.79 -27.65
C THR A 586 6.53 6.45 -26.88
N ILE A 587 7.40 7.43 -26.71
CA ILE A 587 8.53 7.45 -25.79
C ILE A 587 8.19 8.44 -24.68
N GLY A 588 8.16 7.97 -23.43
CA GLY A 588 7.79 8.75 -22.25
C GLY A 588 8.83 9.81 -21.86
N SER A 589 8.47 10.71 -20.96
CA SER A 589 9.35 11.76 -20.46
C SER A 589 10.56 11.18 -19.72
N GLY A 590 11.76 11.67 -20.02
CA GLY A 590 13.01 11.21 -19.43
C GLY A 590 13.33 9.74 -19.68
N ALA A 591 12.70 9.10 -20.67
CA ALA A 591 12.80 7.65 -20.85
C ALA A 591 14.24 7.14 -20.93
N PHE A 592 15.16 7.90 -21.48
CA PHE A 592 16.59 7.60 -21.60
C PHE A 592 17.49 8.67 -20.95
N VAL A 593 16.95 9.49 -20.08
CA VAL A 593 17.72 10.58 -19.45
C VAL A 593 18.96 10.04 -18.71
N ASN A 594 20.09 10.72 -18.85
CA ASN A 594 21.39 10.38 -18.23
C ASN A 594 21.99 9.03 -18.68
N ASN A 595 21.70 8.56 -19.89
CA ASN A 595 22.39 7.41 -20.48
C ASN A 595 23.63 7.91 -21.24
N VAL A 596 24.66 8.30 -20.52
CA VAL A 596 25.82 9.06 -21.04
C VAL A 596 26.62 8.36 -22.12
N LEU A 597 26.57 7.03 -22.24
CA LEU A 597 27.22 6.26 -23.31
C LEU A 597 26.25 5.86 -24.46
N LEU A 598 24.99 6.31 -24.46
CA LEU A 598 24.05 6.02 -25.54
C LEU A 598 24.43 6.79 -26.80
N GLN A 599 25.15 6.14 -27.69
CA GLN A 599 25.68 6.75 -28.94
C GLN A 599 24.71 6.64 -30.11
N SER A 600 23.77 5.67 -30.08
CA SER A 600 22.82 5.47 -31.16
C SER A 600 21.40 5.15 -30.67
N ALA A 601 20.42 5.80 -31.29
CA ALA A 601 19.00 5.55 -31.07
C ALA A 601 18.28 5.39 -32.41
N ALA A 602 17.97 4.14 -32.78
CA ALA A 602 17.21 3.86 -33.99
C ALA A 602 15.71 3.95 -33.73
N LEU A 603 15.08 5.04 -34.15
CA LEU A 603 13.65 5.29 -34.05
C LEU A 603 12.90 4.72 -35.24
N ASN A 604 11.68 4.20 -35.05
CA ASN A 604 10.87 3.59 -36.11
C ASN A 604 9.96 4.62 -36.81
N ASP A 605 9.67 4.38 -38.10
CA ASP A 605 8.81 5.25 -38.91
C ASP A 605 7.36 5.39 -38.43
N GLY A 606 6.95 4.70 -37.40
CA GLY A 606 5.62 4.80 -36.80
C GLY A 606 5.55 5.61 -35.49
N LEU A 607 6.68 6.13 -35.03
CA LEU A 607 6.73 6.88 -33.78
C LEU A 607 5.95 8.20 -33.88
N GLU A 608 5.09 8.49 -32.90
CA GLU A 608 4.20 9.67 -32.95
C GLU A 608 4.58 10.74 -31.90
N SER A 609 5.21 10.33 -30.79
CA SER A 609 5.47 11.24 -29.67
C SER A 609 6.77 10.90 -28.93
N ILE A 610 7.55 11.95 -28.59
CA ILE A 610 8.75 11.90 -27.75
C ILE A 610 8.52 12.84 -26.56
N GLY A 611 8.58 12.31 -25.35
CA GLY A 611 8.33 13.06 -24.12
C GLY A 611 9.44 14.04 -23.76
N ALA A 612 9.17 14.94 -22.82
CA ALA A 612 10.15 15.90 -22.32
C ALA A 612 11.38 15.18 -21.73
N ASP A 613 12.58 15.75 -21.91
CA ASP A 613 13.86 15.23 -21.41
C ASP A 613 14.18 13.78 -21.87
N ALA A 614 13.50 13.25 -22.88
CA ALA A 614 13.53 11.80 -23.20
C ALA A 614 14.93 11.27 -23.49
N PHE A 615 15.81 12.04 -24.12
CA PHE A 615 17.20 11.71 -24.41
C PHE A 615 18.19 12.72 -23.80
N SER A 616 17.76 13.53 -22.84
CA SER A 616 18.62 14.51 -22.18
C SER A 616 19.80 13.84 -21.48
N GLY A 617 21.00 14.42 -21.63
CA GLY A 617 22.23 13.89 -21.04
C GLY A 617 22.69 12.55 -21.63
N THR A 618 22.41 12.30 -22.91
CA THR A 618 22.91 11.11 -23.64
C THR A 618 24.14 11.42 -24.49
N GLY A 619 24.90 10.39 -24.83
CA GLY A 619 26.07 10.48 -25.72
C GLY A 619 25.73 10.37 -27.21
N LEU A 620 24.50 10.71 -27.62
CA LEU A 620 24.08 10.66 -29.03
C LEU A 620 24.94 11.59 -29.87
N THR A 621 25.49 11.03 -30.96
CA THR A 621 26.22 11.82 -31.96
C THR A 621 25.32 12.29 -33.09
N GLU A 622 24.27 11.57 -33.33
CA GLU A 622 23.24 11.87 -34.35
C GLU A 622 21.88 11.34 -33.94
N VAL A 623 20.82 11.94 -34.40
CA VAL A 623 19.47 11.43 -34.25
C VAL A 623 18.65 11.63 -35.51
N VAL A 624 17.86 10.61 -35.88
CA VAL A 624 16.89 10.70 -37.00
C VAL A 624 15.49 10.72 -36.39
N ILE A 625 14.78 11.81 -36.55
CA ILE A 625 13.37 11.97 -36.16
C ILE A 625 12.49 11.55 -37.34
N PRO A 626 11.70 10.49 -37.22
CA PRO A 626 10.81 10.03 -38.29
C PRO A 626 9.73 11.06 -38.64
N ALA A 627 9.30 11.09 -39.89
CA ALA A 627 8.25 11.99 -40.34
C ALA A 627 6.88 11.81 -39.64
N SER A 628 6.68 10.67 -39.00
CA SER A 628 5.47 10.36 -38.20
C SER A 628 5.38 11.07 -36.86
N VAL A 629 6.50 11.63 -36.36
CA VAL A 629 6.54 12.32 -35.05
C VAL A 629 5.77 13.62 -35.15
N LYS A 630 4.75 13.75 -34.27
CA LYS A 630 3.85 14.91 -34.21
C LYS A 630 4.12 15.79 -32.99
N SER A 631 4.69 15.20 -31.94
CA SER A 631 4.93 15.89 -30.68
C SER A 631 6.33 15.59 -30.15
N ILE A 632 7.07 16.63 -29.84
CA ILE A 632 8.40 16.59 -29.22
C ILE A 632 8.32 17.45 -27.96
N GLY A 633 8.69 16.89 -26.81
CA GLY A 633 8.68 17.57 -25.54
C GLY A 633 9.86 18.54 -25.38
N LYS A 634 9.89 19.28 -24.30
CA LYS A 634 11.00 20.19 -23.96
C LYS A 634 12.28 19.39 -23.65
N ASN A 635 13.43 20.01 -23.87
CA ASN A 635 14.75 19.52 -23.47
C ASN A 635 15.08 18.11 -23.96
N VAL A 636 14.44 17.63 -25.03
CA VAL A 636 14.54 16.21 -25.44
C VAL A 636 15.98 15.78 -25.67
N PHE A 637 16.83 16.67 -26.21
CA PHE A 637 18.26 16.47 -26.46
C PHE A 637 19.16 17.43 -25.68
N ASP A 638 18.67 18.02 -24.59
CA ASP A 638 19.48 18.85 -23.74
C ASP A 638 20.66 18.08 -23.13
N LEU A 639 21.79 18.71 -22.91
CA LEU A 639 23.01 18.06 -22.38
C LEU A 639 23.52 16.89 -23.24
N CYS A 640 23.21 16.86 -24.53
CA CYS A 640 23.78 15.90 -25.49
C CYS A 640 25.02 16.55 -26.13
N ASP A 641 26.11 16.61 -25.37
CA ASP A 641 27.32 17.39 -25.74
C ASP A 641 28.04 16.85 -26.98
N GLU A 642 27.83 15.59 -27.34
CA GLU A 642 28.42 14.92 -28.50
C GLU A 642 27.53 15.05 -29.77
N LEU A 643 26.37 15.69 -29.70
CA LEU A 643 25.40 15.72 -30.79
C LEU A 643 25.89 16.63 -31.92
N VAL A 644 26.10 16.06 -33.10
CA VAL A 644 26.56 16.77 -34.30
C VAL A 644 25.41 17.23 -35.18
N PHE A 645 24.39 16.38 -35.38
CA PHE A 645 23.24 16.75 -36.18
C PHE A 645 21.95 16.05 -35.77
N ILE A 646 20.84 16.73 -36.06
CA ILE A 646 19.49 16.19 -36.00
C ILE A 646 18.94 16.13 -37.45
N GLU A 647 18.51 14.93 -37.86
CA GLU A 647 17.78 14.74 -39.07
C GLU A 647 16.28 14.66 -38.78
N ASP A 648 15.52 15.69 -39.12
CA ASP A 648 14.05 15.65 -39.03
C ASP A 648 13.44 15.42 -40.43
N ARG A 649 12.74 14.28 -40.57
CA ARG A 649 12.13 13.86 -41.84
C ARG A 649 10.75 14.42 -42.10
N ALA A 650 10.19 15.23 -41.21
CA ALA A 650 8.87 15.81 -41.40
C ALA A 650 8.87 16.88 -42.50
N GLU A 651 7.89 16.81 -43.40
CA GLU A 651 7.69 17.83 -44.46
C GLU A 651 7.21 19.17 -43.87
N THR A 652 6.52 19.13 -42.73
CA THR A 652 6.05 20.31 -42.00
C THR A 652 6.65 20.29 -40.58
N PRO A 653 7.34 21.36 -40.16
CA PRO A 653 7.91 21.42 -38.80
C PRO A 653 6.85 21.16 -37.71
N GLN A 654 7.17 20.35 -36.72
CA GLN A 654 6.30 20.20 -35.56
C GLN A 654 6.21 21.52 -34.80
N THR A 655 5.03 21.80 -34.24
CA THR A 655 4.85 22.96 -33.36
C THR A 655 5.50 22.65 -32.02
N LEU A 656 6.60 23.32 -31.74
CA LEU A 656 7.29 23.27 -30.45
C LEU A 656 6.83 24.43 -29.57
N THR A 657 6.63 24.16 -28.28
CA THR A 657 6.26 25.17 -27.28
C THR A 657 7.43 25.58 -26.38
N GLU A 658 8.47 24.77 -26.33
CA GLU A 658 9.68 24.95 -25.50
C GLU A 658 10.90 24.39 -26.24
N ASP A 659 12.08 24.81 -25.83
CA ASP A 659 13.36 24.40 -26.42
C ASP A 659 13.58 22.88 -26.30
N ILE A 660 14.18 22.29 -27.35
CA ILE A 660 14.53 20.87 -27.41
C ILE A 660 16.00 20.60 -27.13
N LEU A 661 16.84 21.65 -27.16
CA LEU A 661 18.28 21.68 -26.87
C LEU A 661 18.57 22.75 -25.83
N GLY A 662 19.77 22.71 -25.23
CA GLY A 662 20.34 23.84 -24.51
C GLY A 662 20.61 25.02 -25.44
N GLU A 663 20.55 26.27 -24.91
CA GLU A 663 20.60 27.48 -25.71
C GLU A 663 21.85 27.55 -26.60
N GLU A 664 23.03 27.17 -26.09
CA GLU A 664 24.29 27.18 -26.83
C GLU A 664 24.39 26.09 -27.92
N SER A 665 23.63 25.00 -27.78
CA SER A 665 23.69 23.85 -28.68
C SER A 665 23.09 24.17 -30.06
N TYR A 666 22.18 25.11 -30.17
CA TYR A 666 21.61 25.55 -31.44
C TYR A 666 22.64 26.17 -32.38
N ASP A 667 23.81 26.63 -31.88
CA ASP A 667 24.85 27.24 -32.68
C ASP A 667 25.74 26.22 -33.40
N TYR A 668 25.90 24.99 -32.86
CA TYR A 668 26.82 24.01 -33.43
C TYR A 668 26.13 22.69 -33.90
N VAL A 669 24.93 22.42 -33.48
CA VAL A 669 24.15 21.25 -33.97
C VAL A 669 23.55 21.60 -35.33
N GLU A 670 23.80 20.74 -36.33
CA GLU A 670 23.24 20.88 -37.68
C GLU A 670 21.82 20.29 -37.72
N LEU A 671 20.84 21.03 -38.23
CA LEU A 671 19.50 20.53 -38.50
C LEU A 671 19.35 20.18 -39.99
N ARG A 672 19.11 18.90 -40.26
CA ARG A 672 18.88 18.37 -41.60
C ARG A 672 17.40 18.10 -41.83
N VAL A 673 16.82 18.70 -42.86
CA VAL A 673 15.37 18.62 -43.13
C VAL A 673 15.09 18.35 -44.61
N PRO A 674 13.90 17.90 -45.02
CA PRO A 674 13.56 17.75 -46.44
C PRO A 674 13.83 19.03 -47.22
N ALA A 675 14.43 18.91 -48.40
CA ALA A 675 14.89 20.09 -49.19
C ALA A 675 13.77 21.11 -49.43
N ALA A 676 12.53 20.66 -49.67
CA ALA A 676 11.37 21.55 -49.81
C ALA A 676 10.92 22.25 -48.53
N SER A 677 11.36 21.77 -47.36
CA SER A 677 10.89 22.25 -46.04
C SER A 677 11.87 23.22 -45.37
N VAL A 678 13.06 23.43 -45.92
CA VAL A 678 14.11 24.29 -45.33
C VAL A 678 13.57 25.65 -44.90
N GLU A 679 12.86 26.35 -45.77
CA GLU A 679 12.32 27.68 -45.47
C GLU A 679 11.18 27.63 -44.44
N ALA A 680 10.42 26.54 -44.36
CA ALA A 680 9.41 26.37 -43.33
C ALA A 680 10.05 26.19 -41.93
N TYR A 681 11.16 25.44 -41.83
CA TYR A 681 11.89 25.28 -40.58
C TYR A 681 12.58 26.57 -40.14
N LYS A 682 13.15 27.37 -41.07
CA LYS A 682 13.69 28.68 -40.77
C LYS A 682 12.64 29.70 -40.28
N ALA A 683 11.37 29.49 -40.66
CA ALA A 683 10.26 30.34 -40.25
C ALA A 683 9.55 29.86 -38.96
N ALA A 684 9.81 28.65 -38.49
CA ALA A 684 9.18 28.08 -37.32
C ALA A 684 9.90 28.50 -36.02
N ASP A 685 9.12 28.90 -34.99
CA ASP A 685 9.62 29.60 -33.81
C ASP A 685 10.90 29.01 -33.19
N ILE A 686 10.88 27.78 -32.70
CA ILE A 686 12.04 27.16 -32.00
C ILE A 686 13.04 26.58 -33.00
N TRP A 687 12.53 26.00 -34.11
CA TRP A 687 13.40 25.45 -35.16
C TRP A 687 14.30 26.50 -35.80
N SER A 688 13.85 27.77 -35.90
CA SER A 688 14.64 28.89 -36.43
C SER A 688 15.87 29.27 -35.58
N LYS A 689 15.98 28.75 -34.36
CA LYS A 689 17.16 28.95 -33.51
C LYS A 689 18.39 28.20 -34.00
N PHE A 690 18.24 27.13 -34.79
CA PHE A 690 19.39 26.43 -35.36
C PHE A 690 20.16 27.35 -36.31
N SER A 691 21.43 27.57 -36.01
CA SER A 691 22.33 28.40 -36.85
C SER A 691 22.58 27.76 -38.21
N ASN A 692 22.47 26.43 -38.35
CA ASN A 692 22.70 25.69 -39.58
C ASN A 692 21.52 24.77 -39.92
N ILE A 693 20.62 25.17 -40.83
CA ILE A 693 19.49 24.36 -41.34
C ILE A 693 19.78 24.06 -42.80
N VAL A 694 20.01 22.78 -43.09
CA VAL A 694 20.40 22.29 -44.43
C VAL A 694 19.43 21.25 -44.95
N PRO A 695 19.35 21.11 -46.31
CA PRO A 695 18.56 20.04 -46.89
C PRO A 695 19.16 18.67 -46.59
N LEU A 696 18.30 17.68 -46.37
CA LEU A 696 18.71 16.26 -46.38
C LEU A 696 19.48 16.00 -47.67
N SER A 697 20.73 15.58 -47.53
CA SER A 697 21.44 15.03 -48.70
C SER A 697 20.77 13.73 -49.08
N SER A 698 20.48 13.53 -50.34
CA SER A 698 19.88 12.29 -50.84
C SER A 698 20.74 11.05 -50.57
N GLY A 699 21.94 11.23 -50.02
CA GLY A 699 22.97 10.19 -49.90
C GLY A 699 23.43 9.67 -51.24
N VAL A 700 22.98 10.31 -52.31
CA VAL A 700 23.28 9.99 -53.69
C VAL A 700 23.93 11.21 -54.30
N GLU A 701 25.23 11.12 -54.49
CA GLU A 701 25.98 12.16 -55.18
C GLU A 701 25.80 12.01 -56.71
N ASP A 702 25.75 13.14 -57.46
CA ASP A 702 25.85 13.08 -58.92
C ASP A 702 27.29 12.71 -59.24
N ILE A 703 27.49 11.78 -60.17
CA ILE A 703 28.83 11.34 -60.54
C ILE A 703 29.72 12.53 -61.02
N GLU A 704 29.09 13.58 -61.55
CA GLU A 704 29.76 14.80 -61.96
C GLU A 704 30.28 15.64 -60.77
N SER A 705 29.74 15.43 -59.52
CA SER A 705 30.11 16.18 -58.34
C SER A 705 31.31 15.63 -57.56
N ILE A 706 31.85 14.48 -57.96
CA ILE A 706 32.93 13.80 -57.20
C ILE A 706 34.28 14.50 -57.35
N GLY A 707 34.42 15.42 -58.23
CA GLY A 707 35.66 16.22 -58.41
C GLY A 707 36.87 15.42 -58.88
N GLU A 708 38.07 15.76 -58.40
CA GLU A 708 39.34 15.15 -58.81
C GLU A 708 39.67 13.75 -58.19
N VAL A 709 38.74 13.15 -57.45
CA VAL A 709 38.95 11.87 -56.80
C VAL A 709 38.73 10.71 -57.78
N ARG A 710 39.75 9.85 -57.96
CA ARG A 710 39.64 8.73 -58.90
C ARG A 710 38.72 7.63 -58.39
N ILE A 711 37.78 7.17 -59.23
CA ILE A 711 36.94 6.01 -58.96
C ILE A 711 37.80 4.73 -59.14
N THR A 712 37.81 3.87 -58.11
CA THR A 712 38.54 2.60 -58.11
C THR A 712 37.68 1.38 -58.44
N ASP A 713 36.44 1.37 -58.01
CA ASP A 713 35.46 0.32 -58.24
C ASP A 713 34.05 0.88 -58.34
N ILE A 714 33.19 0.22 -59.12
CA ILE A 714 31.78 0.57 -59.32
C ILE A 714 30.95 -0.69 -59.11
N TYR A 715 29.82 -0.56 -58.41
CA TYR A 715 28.88 -1.65 -58.20
C TYR A 715 27.43 -1.13 -58.45
N ASP A 716 26.57 -2.03 -58.93
CA ASP A 716 25.14 -1.77 -58.94
C ASP A 716 24.54 -1.87 -57.51
N ILE A 717 23.22 -1.60 -57.38
CA ILE A 717 22.49 -1.67 -56.11
C ILE A 717 22.43 -3.08 -55.50
N ASN A 718 22.71 -4.12 -56.27
CA ASN A 718 22.73 -5.51 -55.85
C ASN A 718 24.14 -5.98 -55.48
N GLY A 719 25.13 -5.08 -55.54
CA GLY A 719 26.54 -5.38 -55.23
C GLY A 719 27.30 -6.02 -56.35
N VAL A 720 26.77 -6.07 -57.61
CA VAL A 720 27.44 -6.58 -58.76
C VAL A 720 28.42 -5.53 -59.29
N ARG A 721 29.67 -5.90 -59.43
CA ARG A 721 30.73 -5.02 -59.96
C ARG A 721 30.47 -4.67 -61.43
N LEU A 722 30.56 -3.40 -61.74
CA LEU A 722 30.36 -2.84 -63.07
C LEU A 722 31.70 -2.36 -63.64
N ASP A 723 31.90 -2.51 -64.94
CA ASP A 723 33.10 -2.01 -65.64
C ASP A 723 33.02 -0.50 -65.93
N ALA A 724 31.82 0.06 -65.92
CA ALA A 724 31.55 1.48 -66.10
C ALA A 724 30.23 1.87 -65.37
N PRO A 725 30.03 3.16 -65.02
CA PRO A 725 28.77 3.62 -64.43
C PRO A 725 27.58 3.32 -65.34
N ALA A 726 26.53 2.69 -64.77
CA ALA A 726 25.28 2.39 -65.45
C ALA A 726 24.21 3.45 -65.10
N PRO A 727 23.26 3.78 -65.98
CA PRO A 727 22.17 4.66 -65.65
C PRO A 727 21.42 4.21 -64.39
N GLY A 728 21.15 5.13 -63.48
CA GLY A 728 20.54 4.86 -62.19
C GLY A 728 21.54 4.95 -60.99
N LEU A 729 21.18 4.36 -59.85
CA LEU A 729 21.98 4.39 -58.61
C LEU A 729 23.15 3.40 -58.69
N ASN A 730 24.37 3.88 -58.52
CA ASN A 730 25.59 3.10 -58.44
C ASN A 730 26.26 3.30 -57.08
N ILE A 731 26.99 2.27 -56.61
CA ILE A 731 27.85 2.35 -55.42
C ILE A 731 29.28 2.40 -55.95
N ILE A 732 30.00 3.47 -55.71
CA ILE A 732 31.39 3.63 -56.16
C ILE A 732 32.35 3.66 -54.95
N ARG A 733 33.53 3.11 -55.13
CA ARG A 733 34.68 3.28 -54.28
C ARG A 733 35.67 4.25 -54.90
N THR A 734 36.15 5.17 -54.10
CA THR A 734 37.06 6.23 -54.60
C THR A 734 38.47 6.07 -54.01
N SER A 735 39.45 6.68 -54.64
CA SER A 735 40.90 6.57 -54.27
C SER A 735 41.22 7.15 -52.89
N ASP A 736 40.33 7.90 -52.28
CA ASP A 736 40.40 8.37 -50.89
C ASP A 736 39.87 7.33 -49.90
N GLY A 737 39.51 6.11 -50.35
CA GLY A 737 39.03 5.00 -49.54
C GLY A 737 37.54 5.05 -49.19
N LYS A 738 36.82 6.08 -49.61
CA LYS A 738 35.39 6.23 -49.30
C LYS A 738 34.55 5.40 -50.29
N VAL A 739 33.39 4.96 -49.76
CA VAL A 739 32.30 4.33 -50.58
C VAL A 739 31.18 5.35 -50.65
N ARG A 740 30.72 5.64 -51.88
CA ARG A 740 29.71 6.66 -52.17
C ARG A 740 28.59 6.07 -53.02
N LYS A 741 27.38 6.57 -52.78
CA LYS A 741 26.21 6.29 -53.65
C LYS A 741 26.09 7.41 -54.68
N VAL A 742 26.11 7.10 -55.95
CA VAL A 742 26.04 8.08 -57.03
C VAL A 742 24.90 7.78 -57.98
N MET A 743 24.25 8.82 -58.44
CA MET A 743 23.23 8.74 -59.50
C MET A 743 23.91 9.02 -60.83
N VAL A 744 23.73 8.12 -61.77
CA VAL A 744 24.15 8.30 -63.17
C VAL A 744 22.91 8.57 -63.99
N ARG A 745 22.83 9.73 -64.61
CA ARG A 745 21.70 10.14 -65.45
C ARG A 745 21.69 9.50 -66.82
#